data_d2bb080088691256b8022d92121900e4
#
_entry.id   d2bb080088691256b8022d92121900e4
#
_cell.length_a   1.000
_cell.length_b   1.000
_cell.length_c   1.000
_cell.angle_alpha   90.00
_cell.angle_beta   90.00
_cell.angle_gamma   90.00
#
_symmetry.space_group_name_H-M   'P 1'
#
loop_
_entity.id
_entity.type
_entity.pdbx_description
1 polymer ?
#
loop_
_entity_poly.entity_id
_entity_poly.type
_entity_poly.pdbx_seq_one_letter_code
_entity_poly.pdbx_strand_id
1 'polypeptide(L)'
;MRVRAISLANPGLLWRLVAQCGLAFLSSGLLVSAAWAQYRFDNWTTEHGLPQNSVLAIAQTQDGYLWLATFNGLVRFDGARFTVFDKNNTPAFKTSRFHDLFKDATGGLWLFVEDGGAIRYQNGVFTPFTTAEGLPNNTVTNVQSCPDGTVLIVTNGGPVRLRDGQIVPDTEGVVVKDSLVYLGRSGARWVVDKNGLRQSGRPGGQDIHYSLNTKLWAPDTRLLEDRHGALWVAPISRGLHKVKDGVVTDYTQRLKLSATATIFKILEDADGSLWLGTLNAGLIHFSNDAAETVTTYTTADGLSSNSLRGLFRDREGTLWIGTGGGGLNRMRRQFISGYSEAQGLAGNIAHAVLADRADNVWVATQNGLSKLTDGAISNYLPAETAGSLPLRRLQALHEDRSGRLWVGGSDGLCFFKDGVFSAALRRHNGLAVNVWAIHEDRQGDLWIGTHFGLIRFRDGVPCYTYTTRDGLPKDTIRAIHEDRQGALWLATEGGLVKFAEGRFTVFTTQDGLVNDRVWSIHEDADGVLWLGTFDGGLSRLKNGRFTSYTTEQGLYNNGVFQILEDRHGNLWMSCFRGLYRVGKQQLNDFADGKISAVISTAFGKTDGMLSSDCNGGRQPSGVKTSDGRLWFTTLRGVAVVNPEQITSNPTPPPVLIESATLDRAPASIAAGVAASLRIAPGHSNLEVAYTALSFIKADQVRFKYQLIGQDPDWIEAGTRRVANYSYLRPGSYTFRVIAANSDGVWNTEGAQLSITVLPAFYQTWWFRLLAVLAVAGGVGLFFKRRLDLAHQARRAQEEFSRRLIDSQEAERKRIAAELHDSLGQNLLVIKNYALMGLNTASGDNPMREHLNEISDAAAMSIEEVRQIAHNLRPYQLERLGLTNTLQFMLRQIANASDIGFEWEVDDVEGWLSKDDEISFYRIVQEALNNILKHSRASEAHIRIRRVDTEIQATIADNGRGFTVEATGQAELQKRGFGLTGSAERVRMLGGKQTIDSAPGQGTTIQITIPTNQHARKQ
;
A
#
# COMPACT_ATOMS: atom_id res chain seq x y z
N MET A 1 81.32 24.18 -25.45
CA MET A 1 80.28 25.16 -25.18
C MET A 1 79.88 25.03 -23.72
N ARG A 2 79.99 26.13 -22.94
CA ARG A 2 79.92 26.17 -21.48
C ARG A 2 78.43 26.05 -21.02
N VAL A 3 78.13 25.01 -20.19
CA VAL A 3 76.91 24.94 -19.43
C VAL A 3 77.15 25.71 -18.10
N ARG A 4 76.32 26.74 -17.84
CA ARG A 4 76.36 27.45 -16.55
C ARG A 4 75.49 26.73 -15.56
N ALA A 5 76.08 26.33 -14.48
CA ALA A 5 75.41 25.84 -13.27
C ALA A 5 74.70 27.00 -12.58
N ILE A 6 73.39 26.88 -12.32
CA ILE A 6 72.61 27.80 -11.48
C ILE A 6 72.65 27.23 -10.04
N SER A 7 73.25 28.02 -9.17
CA SER A 7 73.33 27.79 -7.75
C SER A 7 72.02 27.87 -7.08
N LEU A 8 71.59 26.78 -6.42
CA LEU A 8 70.39 26.72 -5.52
C LEU A 8 70.86 27.24 -4.13
N ALA A 9 70.55 28.48 -3.82
CA ALA A 9 70.69 29.06 -2.48
C ALA A 9 69.40 29.83 -2.10
N ASN A 10 68.35 29.10 -1.63
CA ASN A 10 67.45 29.63 -0.62
C ASN A 10 66.48 28.52 -0.12
N PRO A 11 66.73 27.82 1.02
CA PRO A 11 65.83 26.82 1.59
C PRO A 11 64.48 27.39 1.99
N GLY A 12 64.35 28.67 2.23
CA GLY A 12 63.11 29.36 2.61
C GLY A 12 62.06 29.48 1.50
N LEU A 13 62.49 29.44 0.22
CA LEU A 13 61.58 29.56 -0.93
C LEU A 13 60.91 28.21 -1.26
N LEU A 14 61.62 27.13 -1.08
CA LEU A 14 61.12 25.78 -1.30
C LEU A 14 60.06 25.42 -0.24
N TRP A 15 60.25 25.81 1.03
CA TRP A 15 59.28 25.63 2.10
C TRP A 15 58.03 26.47 1.93
N ARG A 16 58.13 27.67 1.39
CA ARG A 16 56.96 28.53 1.06
C ARG A 16 56.17 28.00 -0.14
N LEU A 17 56.82 27.46 -1.18
CA LEU A 17 56.15 26.82 -2.30
C LEU A 17 55.50 25.50 -1.90
N VAL A 18 56.12 24.67 -1.09
CA VAL A 18 55.53 23.43 -0.56
C VAL A 18 54.39 23.73 0.41
N ALA A 19 54.49 24.77 1.23
CA ALA A 19 53.42 25.18 2.13
C ALA A 19 52.25 25.82 1.34
N GLN A 20 52.51 26.59 0.28
CA GLN A 20 51.45 27.15 -0.56
C GLN A 20 50.78 26.08 -1.46
N CYS A 21 51.51 25.12 -2.00
CA CYS A 21 50.92 23.95 -2.65
C CYS A 21 50.21 23.02 -1.67
N GLY A 22 50.70 22.83 -0.47
CA GLY A 22 50.03 22.06 0.60
C GLY A 22 48.74 22.72 1.08
N LEU A 23 48.73 24.05 1.22
CA LEU A 23 47.49 24.82 1.53
C LEU A 23 46.53 24.89 0.35
N ALA A 24 47.01 24.92 -0.89
CA ALA A 24 46.14 24.85 -2.09
C ALA A 24 45.56 23.42 -2.27
N PHE A 25 46.31 22.36 -1.92
CA PHE A 25 45.77 20.99 -1.87
C PHE A 25 44.83 20.76 -0.68
N LEU A 26 45.08 21.37 0.47
CA LEU A 26 44.17 21.35 1.62
C LEU A 26 42.90 22.21 1.39
N SER A 27 42.97 23.30 0.64
CA SER A 27 41.80 24.14 0.30
C SER A 27 41.02 23.62 -0.90
N SER A 28 41.61 22.81 -1.77
CA SER A 28 40.89 22.10 -2.84
C SER A 28 40.36 20.73 -2.40
N GLY A 29 40.80 20.19 -1.25
CA GLY A 29 40.28 18.99 -0.60
C GLY A 29 39.03 19.22 0.29
N LEU A 30 38.70 20.45 0.57
CA LEU A 30 37.62 20.87 1.43
C LEU A 30 36.44 21.46 0.62
N LEU A 31 35.85 20.75 -0.33
CA LEU A 31 34.52 21.02 -0.85
C LEU A 31 34.15 20.07 -2.02
N VAL A 32 34.43 18.78 -1.85
CA VAL A 32 33.61 17.78 -2.49
C VAL A 32 32.88 17.06 -1.36
N SER A 33 32.11 17.85 -0.58
CA SER A 33 30.85 17.30 -0.09
C SER A 33 30.12 16.92 -1.37
N ALA A 34 29.99 15.62 -1.63
CA ALA A 34 29.06 15.14 -2.61
C ALA A 34 27.74 15.81 -2.27
N ALA A 35 27.38 16.87 -2.99
CA ALA A 35 26.06 17.50 -2.89
C ALA A 35 25.12 16.44 -3.44
N TRP A 36 24.68 15.58 -2.54
CA TRP A 36 23.62 14.63 -2.81
C TRP A 36 22.48 15.42 -3.38
N ALA A 37 21.90 14.98 -4.48
CA ALA A 37 20.76 15.63 -5.07
C ALA A 37 19.70 15.81 -3.98
N GLN A 38 19.61 17.03 -3.46
CA GLN A 38 18.74 17.38 -2.31
C GLN A 38 17.29 17.16 -2.65
N TYR A 39 17.01 16.94 -3.95
CA TYR A 39 15.69 16.81 -4.51
C TYR A 39 15.64 15.72 -5.60
N ARG A 40 14.47 15.11 -5.71
CA ARG A 40 14.10 14.16 -6.75
C ARG A 40 12.88 14.66 -7.51
N PHE A 41 12.79 14.29 -8.79
CA PHE A 41 11.66 14.60 -9.64
C PHE A 41 10.84 13.34 -9.93
N ASP A 42 9.54 13.40 -9.60
CA ASP A 42 8.56 12.45 -10.13
C ASP A 42 7.93 13.09 -11.36
N ASN A 43 7.64 12.34 -12.40
CA ASN A 43 7.08 12.86 -13.63
C ASN A 43 5.82 12.12 -14.07
N TRP A 44 4.91 12.87 -14.67
CA TRP A 44 3.70 12.37 -15.31
C TRP A 44 3.66 12.85 -16.75
N THR A 45 3.38 11.92 -17.63
CA THR A 45 3.32 12.11 -19.09
C THR A 45 2.00 11.59 -19.64
N THR A 46 1.86 11.58 -20.95
CA THR A 46 0.70 10.97 -21.63
C THR A 46 0.51 9.49 -21.29
N GLU A 47 1.57 8.78 -20.95
CA GLU A 47 1.49 7.39 -20.45
C GLU A 47 0.76 7.25 -19.11
N HIS A 48 0.71 8.36 -18.34
CA HIS A 48 0.05 8.44 -17.05
C HIS A 48 -1.35 9.08 -17.14
N GLY A 49 -1.83 9.39 -18.35
CA GLY A 49 -3.17 9.95 -18.58
C GLY A 49 -3.22 11.47 -18.79
N LEU A 50 -2.08 12.18 -18.92
CA LEU A 50 -2.09 13.55 -19.39
C LEU A 50 -2.53 13.59 -20.87
N PRO A 51 -3.36 14.58 -21.30
CA PRO A 51 -3.77 14.68 -22.69
C PRO A 51 -2.61 15.10 -23.61
N GLN A 52 -1.60 15.74 -23.05
CA GLN A 52 -0.38 16.19 -23.74
C GLN A 52 0.75 16.48 -22.74
N ASN A 53 2.02 16.29 -23.20
CA ASN A 53 3.21 16.49 -22.37
C ASN A 53 3.65 17.97 -22.21
N SER A 54 2.96 18.93 -22.83
CA SER A 54 3.25 20.35 -22.60
C SER A 54 2.31 20.91 -21.55
N VAL A 55 2.81 21.09 -20.33
CA VAL A 55 2.08 21.69 -19.20
C VAL A 55 2.54 23.13 -19.04
N LEU A 56 1.68 24.08 -19.41
CA LEU A 56 2.01 25.49 -19.57
C LEU A 56 1.83 26.29 -18.29
N ALA A 57 0.79 25.98 -17.52
CA ALA A 57 0.50 26.62 -16.25
C ALA A 57 -0.10 25.61 -15.26
N ILE A 58 0.08 25.91 -13.98
CA ILE A 58 -0.40 25.08 -12.86
C ILE A 58 -1.03 26.02 -11.83
N ALA A 59 -2.18 25.66 -11.32
CA ALA A 59 -2.86 26.37 -10.24
C ALA A 59 -3.55 25.38 -9.29
N GLN A 60 -3.86 25.82 -8.07
CA GLN A 60 -4.62 25.05 -7.09
C GLN A 60 -5.87 25.81 -6.67
N THR A 61 -7.03 25.18 -6.85
CA THR A 61 -8.33 25.72 -6.42
C THR A 61 -8.53 25.62 -4.90
N GLN A 62 -9.58 26.24 -4.39
CA GLN A 62 -9.86 26.28 -2.95
C GLN A 62 -10.22 24.89 -2.39
N ASP A 63 -10.88 24.07 -3.17
CA ASP A 63 -11.18 22.68 -2.86
C ASP A 63 -9.93 21.78 -2.81
N GLY A 64 -8.78 22.26 -3.34
CA GLY A 64 -7.48 21.61 -3.25
C GLY A 64 -7.02 20.91 -4.51
N TYR A 65 -7.82 20.77 -5.55
CA TYR A 65 -7.39 20.18 -6.82
C TYR A 65 -6.28 21.01 -7.48
N LEU A 66 -5.32 20.32 -8.12
CA LEU A 66 -4.42 20.93 -9.05
C LEU A 66 -5.04 20.99 -10.45
N TRP A 67 -4.85 22.13 -11.10
CA TRP A 67 -5.32 22.37 -12.46
C TRP A 67 -4.12 22.66 -13.35
N LEU A 68 -4.10 22.04 -14.54
CA LEU A 68 -3.01 22.12 -15.49
C LEU A 68 -3.55 22.63 -16.83
N ALA A 69 -2.96 23.70 -17.35
CA ALA A 69 -3.23 24.16 -18.71
C ALA A 69 -2.35 23.41 -19.69
N THR A 70 -2.97 22.81 -20.71
CA THR A 70 -2.27 22.16 -21.83
C THR A 70 -2.84 22.63 -23.16
N PHE A 71 -2.13 22.36 -24.27
CA PHE A 71 -2.68 22.65 -25.63
C PHE A 71 -3.73 21.63 -26.08
N ASN A 72 -4.02 20.58 -25.30
CA ASN A 72 -5.01 19.58 -25.64
C ASN A 72 -6.00 19.29 -24.49
N GLY A 73 -6.36 20.33 -23.75
CA GLY A 73 -7.33 20.27 -22.66
C GLY A 73 -6.84 20.92 -21.38
N LEU A 74 -7.81 21.23 -20.53
CA LEU A 74 -7.61 21.59 -19.14
C LEU A 74 -7.65 20.32 -18.32
N VAL A 75 -6.73 20.15 -17.40
CA VAL A 75 -6.63 18.92 -16.61
C VAL A 75 -6.82 19.24 -15.14
N ARG A 76 -7.69 18.50 -14.47
CA ARG A 76 -7.82 18.49 -13.01
C ARG A 76 -7.12 17.27 -12.46
N PHE A 77 -6.29 17.43 -11.45
CA PHE A 77 -5.47 16.37 -10.85
C PHE A 77 -5.72 16.26 -9.33
N ASP A 78 -6.01 15.06 -8.85
CA ASP A 78 -6.27 14.76 -7.44
C ASP A 78 -5.03 14.17 -6.71
N GLY A 79 -3.89 14.10 -7.37
CA GLY A 79 -2.67 13.45 -6.90
C GLY A 79 -2.51 12.00 -7.39
N ALA A 80 -3.60 11.37 -7.84
CA ALA A 80 -3.60 9.99 -8.34
C ALA A 80 -4.17 9.87 -9.76
N ARG A 81 -5.19 10.68 -10.10
CA ARG A 81 -5.94 10.60 -11.36
C ARG A 81 -6.07 11.95 -12.04
N PHE A 82 -6.01 11.94 -13.36
CA PHE A 82 -6.28 13.09 -14.21
C PHE A 82 -7.72 13.06 -14.74
N THR A 83 -8.41 14.20 -14.61
CA THR A 83 -9.70 14.44 -15.27
C THR A 83 -9.48 15.50 -16.34
N VAL A 84 -9.76 15.18 -17.59
CA VAL A 84 -9.53 16.07 -18.74
C VAL A 84 -10.83 16.74 -19.15
N PHE A 85 -10.76 18.06 -19.29
CA PHE A 85 -11.84 18.91 -19.82
C PHE A 85 -11.41 19.48 -21.17
N ASP A 86 -12.16 19.24 -22.20
CA ASP A 86 -11.89 19.68 -23.56
C ASP A 86 -13.18 20.18 -24.26
N LYS A 87 -13.03 20.64 -25.50
CA LYS A 87 -14.16 21.13 -26.30
C LYS A 87 -15.23 20.08 -26.58
N ASN A 88 -14.90 18.78 -26.47
CA ASN A 88 -15.85 17.69 -26.78
C ASN A 88 -16.71 17.32 -25.58
N ASN A 89 -16.18 17.51 -24.36
CA ASN A 89 -16.88 17.13 -23.11
C ASN A 89 -17.32 18.35 -22.27
N THR A 90 -16.91 19.59 -22.64
CA THR A 90 -17.20 20.81 -21.89
C THR A 90 -17.76 21.88 -22.84
N PRO A 91 -19.08 22.10 -22.88
CA PRO A 91 -19.74 23.01 -23.84
C PRO A 91 -19.26 24.47 -23.77
N ALA A 92 -18.74 24.92 -22.63
CA ALA A 92 -18.18 26.27 -22.46
C ALA A 92 -16.86 26.47 -23.22
N PHE A 93 -16.22 25.41 -23.74
CA PHE A 93 -14.92 25.47 -24.41
C PHE A 93 -15.08 25.49 -25.92
N LYS A 94 -14.66 26.61 -26.56
CA LYS A 94 -14.60 26.71 -28.01
C LYS A 94 -13.33 26.04 -28.58
N THR A 95 -12.26 25.98 -27.82
CA THR A 95 -10.98 25.34 -28.15
C THR A 95 -10.43 24.58 -26.93
N SER A 96 -9.57 23.60 -27.13
CA SER A 96 -8.88 22.87 -26.08
C SER A 96 -7.50 23.43 -25.73
N ARG A 97 -7.11 24.60 -26.26
CA ARG A 97 -5.80 25.18 -26.07
C ARG A 97 -5.78 26.20 -24.94
N PHE A 98 -5.20 25.84 -23.84
CA PHE A 98 -5.09 26.67 -22.63
C PHE A 98 -3.62 27.04 -22.42
N HIS A 99 -3.32 28.30 -22.14
CA HIS A 99 -1.92 28.75 -22.02
C HIS A 99 -1.53 29.33 -20.70
N ASP A 100 -2.47 29.82 -19.89
CA ASP A 100 -2.18 30.22 -18.49
C ASP A 100 -3.39 30.02 -17.58
N LEU A 101 -3.13 30.02 -16.29
CA LEU A 101 -4.11 29.87 -15.22
C LEU A 101 -3.87 30.91 -14.12
N PHE A 102 -4.93 31.50 -13.63
CA PHE A 102 -4.88 32.43 -12.50
C PHE A 102 -6.02 32.18 -11.52
N LYS A 103 -5.71 32.18 -10.22
CA LYS A 103 -6.72 32.09 -9.16
C LYS A 103 -7.00 33.46 -8.59
N ASP A 104 -8.28 33.89 -8.64
CA ASP A 104 -8.70 35.17 -8.07
C ASP A 104 -8.87 35.10 -6.53
N ALA A 105 -9.01 36.27 -5.90
CA ALA A 105 -9.13 36.40 -4.45
C ALA A 105 -10.42 35.74 -3.88
N THR A 106 -11.43 35.55 -4.72
CA THR A 106 -12.70 34.89 -4.33
C THR A 106 -12.65 33.38 -4.49
N GLY A 107 -11.50 32.83 -4.97
CA GLY A 107 -11.29 31.41 -5.18
C GLY A 107 -11.66 30.90 -6.58
N GLY A 108 -12.15 31.79 -7.47
CA GLY A 108 -12.41 31.45 -8.88
C GLY A 108 -11.10 31.19 -9.64
N LEU A 109 -11.10 30.17 -10.50
CA LEU A 109 -9.96 29.85 -11.38
C LEU A 109 -10.23 30.43 -12.79
N TRP A 110 -9.33 31.29 -13.24
CA TRP A 110 -9.34 31.86 -14.57
C TRP A 110 -8.46 31.07 -15.52
N LEU A 111 -9.00 30.76 -16.68
CA LEU A 111 -8.38 29.99 -17.74
C LEU A 111 -8.16 30.93 -18.94
N PHE A 112 -6.92 31.03 -19.41
CA PHE A 112 -6.59 31.80 -20.59
C PHE A 112 -6.62 30.90 -21.80
N VAL A 113 -7.51 31.21 -22.71
CA VAL A 113 -7.81 30.36 -23.87
C VAL A 113 -7.25 31.02 -25.12
N GLU A 114 -6.51 30.29 -25.93
CA GLU A 114 -5.94 30.81 -27.19
C GLU A 114 -7.06 31.28 -28.12
N ASP A 115 -7.11 32.58 -28.40
CA ASP A 115 -8.12 33.27 -29.20
C ASP A 115 -9.58 33.07 -28.72
N GLY A 116 -9.77 32.55 -27.54
CA GLY A 116 -11.05 32.18 -26.93
C GLY A 116 -11.52 33.06 -25.78
N GLY A 117 -10.76 34.11 -25.42
CA GLY A 117 -11.05 34.94 -24.26
C GLY A 117 -10.51 34.36 -22.97
N ALA A 118 -11.22 34.65 -21.90
CA ALA A 118 -11.00 34.02 -20.59
C ALA A 118 -12.19 33.22 -20.16
N ILE A 119 -11.98 32.15 -19.42
CA ILE A 119 -13.05 31.36 -18.82
C ILE A 119 -12.83 31.34 -17.32
N ARG A 120 -13.88 31.64 -16.54
CA ARG A 120 -13.85 31.53 -15.09
C ARG A 120 -14.50 30.23 -14.64
N TYR A 121 -13.79 29.43 -13.88
CA TYR A 121 -14.31 28.24 -13.23
C TYR A 121 -14.59 28.55 -11.74
N GLN A 122 -15.82 28.36 -11.31
CA GLN A 122 -16.18 28.51 -9.90
C GLN A 122 -17.33 27.55 -9.58
N ASN A 123 -17.20 26.82 -8.47
CA ASN A 123 -18.24 25.88 -7.96
C ASN A 123 -18.76 24.87 -9.01
N GLY A 124 -17.88 24.34 -9.84
CA GLY A 124 -18.25 23.37 -10.88
C GLY A 124 -18.73 23.97 -12.20
N VAL A 125 -18.83 25.28 -12.31
CA VAL A 125 -19.34 25.98 -13.50
C VAL A 125 -18.24 26.71 -14.22
N PHE A 126 -18.18 26.57 -15.56
CA PHE A 126 -17.31 27.29 -16.47
C PHE A 126 -18.09 28.44 -17.12
N THR A 127 -17.70 29.69 -16.85
CA THR A 127 -18.32 30.89 -17.41
C THR A 127 -17.33 31.57 -18.38
N PRO A 128 -17.62 31.61 -19.69
CA PRO A 128 -16.75 32.27 -20.65
C PRO A 128 -16.92 33.79 -20.64
N PHE A 129 -15.84 34.51 -20.88
CA PHE A 129 -15.76 35.95 -21.13
C PHE A 129 -15.01 36.18 -22.43
N THR A 130 -15.72 36.71 -23.42
CA THR A 130 -15.21 36.99 -24.77
C THR A 130 -15.62 38.42 -25.19
N THR A 131 -15.37 38.77 -26.41
CA THR A 131 -15.84 40.06 -26.95
C THR A 131 -17.35 40.18 -26.95
N ALA A 132 -18.10 39.08 -26.92
CA ALA A 132 -19.56 39.09 -26.77
C ALA A 132 -20.00 39.48 -25.35
N GLU A 133 -19.23 39.18 -24.32
CA GLU A 133 -19.45 39.56 -22.93
C GLU A 133 -18.76 40.89 -22.57
N GLY A 134 -18.13 41.57 -23.52
CA GLY A 134 -17.59 42.93 -23.37
C GLY A 134 -16.06 43.01 -23.27
N LEU A 135 -15.32 41.94 -23.51
CA LEU A 135 -13.84 42.06 -23.63
C LEU A 135 -13.44 42.90 -24.85
N PRO A 136 -12.45 43.79 -24.74
CA PRO A 136 -11.94 44.54 -25.90
C PRO A 136 -11.32 43.65 -27.00
N ASN A 137 -10.78 42.49 -26.58
CA ASN A 137 -10.13 41.53 -27.48
C ASN A 137 -10.11 40.15 -26.82
N ASN A 138 -10.23 39.06 -27.60
CA ASN A 138 -10.21 37.69 -27.09
C ASN A 138 -8.81 37.19 -26.73
N THR A 139 -7.76 37.86 -27.08
CA THR A 139 -6.39 37.52 -26.64
C THR A 139 -6.12 38.16 -25.29
N VAL A 140 -6.31 37.37 -24.24
CA VAL A 140 -6.08 37.77 -22.83
C VAL A 140 -4.62 37.51 -22.50
N THR A 141 -3.91 38.56 -22.05
CA THR A 141 -2.50 38.47 -21.71
C THR A 141 -2.23 38.37 -20.20
N ASN A 142 -3.13 38.87 -19.37
CA ASN A 142 -3.00 38.80 -17.94
C ASN A 142 -4.36 38.90 -17.23
N VAL A 143 -4.49 38.28 -16.06
CA VAL A 143 -5.60 38.49 -15.13
C VAL A 143 -5.04 38.61 -13.71
N GLN A 144 -5.54 39.56 -12.92
CA GLN A 144 -5.07 39.83 -11.58
C GLN A 144 -6.22 40.25 -10.68
N SER A 145 -6.16 39.89 -9.39
CA SER A 145 -7.08 40.42 -8.39
C SER A 145 -6.63 41.80 -7.95
N CYS A 146 -7.59 42.72 -7.88
CA CYS A 146 -7.36 44.04 -7.33
C CYS A 146 -7.63 44.06 -5.80
N PRO A 147 -7.03 44.97 -5.05
CA PRO A 147 -7.27 45.10 -3.61
C PRO A 147 -8.74 45.38 -3.23
N ASP A 148 -9.48 45.97 -4.16
CA ASP A 148 -10.92 46.26 -4.01
C ASP A 148 -11.84 45.03 -4.25
N GLY A 149 -11.27 43.88 -4.47
CA GLY A 149 -11.97 42.62 -4.77
C GLY A 149 -12.43 42.44 -6.22
N THR A 150 -12.17 43.44 -7.08
CA THR A 150 -12.41 43.34 -8.53
C THR A 150 -11.31 42.53 -9.23
N VAL A 151 -11.57 42.08 -10.45
CA VAL A 151 -10.57 41.35 -11.26
C VAL A 151 -10.19 42.19 -12.46
N LEU A 152 -8.91 42.53 -12.58
CA LEU A 152 -8.33 43.20 -13.76
C LEU A 152 -8.04 42.15 -14.84
N ILE A 153 -8.63 42.32 -16.01
CA ILE A 153 -8.37 41.48 -17.18
C ILE A 153 -7.65 42.33 -18.23
N VAL A 154 -6.44 41.95 -18.60
CA VAL A 154 -5.63 42.66 -19.61
C VAL A 154 -5.71 41.88 -20.93
N THR A 155 -6.13 42.58 -21.98
CA THR A 155 -6.23 42.03 -23.33
C THR A 155 -5.34 42.81 -24.31
N ASN A 156 -5.11 42.28 -25.50
CA ASN A 156 -4.44 43.04 -26.55
C ASN A 156 -5.22 44.30 -26.96
N GLY A 157 -6.54 44.41 -26.67
CA GLY A 157 -7.36 45.56 -26.89
C GLY A 157 -7.37 46.57 -25.73
N GLY A 158 -6.68 46.28 -24.65
CA GLY A 158 -6.58 47.08 -23.43
C GLY A 158 -7.12 46.35 -22.20
N PRO A 159 -6.94 46.94 -20.99
CA PRO A 159 -7.47 46.37 -19.74
C PRO A 159 -8.94 46.70 -19.52
N VAL A 160 -9.61 45.78 -18.83
CA VAL A 160 -10.99 45.90 -18.32
C VAL A 160 -11.05 45.34 -16.92
N ARG A 161 -12.05 45.77 -16.15
CA ARG A 161 -12.34 45.21 -14.84
C ARG A 161 -13.62 44.39 -14.83
N LEU A 162 -13.59 43.27 -14.13
CA LEU A 162 -14.81 42.57 -13.78
C LEU A 162 -15.28 43.04 -12.40
N ARG A 163 -16.45 43.64 -12.35
CA ARG A 163 -17.15 44.11 -11.16
C ARG A 163 -18.56 43.55 -11.16
N ASP A 164 -18.99 42.88 -10.09
CA ASP A 164 -20.33 42.31 -9.96
C ASP A 164 -20.80 41.46 -11.15
N GLY A 165 -19.88 40.74 -11.74
CA GLY A 165 -20.13 39.86 -12.90
C GLY A 165 -20.18 40.57 -14.25
N GLN A 166 -19.98 41.90 -14.30
CA GLN A 166 -19.99 42.69 -15.54
C GLN A 166 -18.60 43.23 -15.86
N ILE A 167 -18.26 43.24 -17.15
CA ILE A 167 -17.03 43.85 -17.67
C ILE A 167 -17.24 45.32 -17.81
N VAL A 168 -16.38 46.10 -17.12
CA VAL A 168 -16.38 47.58 -17.22
C VAL A 168 -14.99 48.08 -17.63
N PRO A 169 -14.87 49.24 -18.32
CA PRO A 169 -13.56 49.81 -18.63
C PRO A 169 -12.74 50.07 -17.38
N ASP A 170 -11.43 49.82 -17.44
CA ASP A 170 -10.49 50.19 -16.38
C ASP A 170 -10.16 51.66 -16.50
N THR A 171 -10.79 52.51 -15.67
CA THR A 171 -10.59 53.98 -15.65
C THR A 171 -9.48 54.40 -14.71
N GLU A 172 -8.84 53.52 -13.97
CA GLU A 172 -7.79 53.82 -12.99
C GLU A 172 -6.37 53.82 -13.56
N GLY A 173 -6.14 54.45 -14.68
CA GLY A 173 -4.80 54.63 -15.19
C GLY A 173 -4.70 54.74 -16.70
N VAL A 174 -3.74 55.55 -17.19
CA VAL A 174 -3.41 55.68 -18.60
C VAL A 174 -2.75 54.38 -19.05
N VAL A 175 -3.53 53.54 -19.78
CA VAL A 175 -2.95 52.33 -20.36
C VAL A 175 -2.48 52.67 -21.77
N VAL A 176 -1.16 52.53 -21.99
CA VAL A 176 -0.56 52.60 -23.28
C VAL A 176 -0.79 51.23 -23.98
N LYS A 177 -1.27 51.31 -25.23
CA LYS A 177 -1.34 50.10 -26.07
C LYS A 177 0.06 49.44 -26.08
N ASP A 178 0.07 48.09 -25.96
CA ASP A 178 1.28 47.29 -25.91
C ASP A 178 2.12 47.45 -24.59
N SER A 179 1.48 47.70 -23.43
CA SER A 179 2.15 47.70 -22.14
C SER A 179 1.77 46.46 -21.29
N LEU A 180 2.73 45.95 -20.50
CA LEU A 180 2.50 44.95 -19.45
C LEU A 180 2.14 45.68 -18.15
N VAL A 181 1.01 45.35 -17.60
CA VAL A 181 0.57 45.87 -16.28
C VAL A 181 0.63 44.75 -15.25
N TYR A 182 1.26 45.00 -14.12
CA TYR A 182 1.40 44.09 -13.00
C TYR A 182 1.03 44.80 -11.69
N LEU A 183 0.15 44.22 -10.93
CA LEU A 183 -0.20 44.68 -9.58
C LEU A 183 0.66 43.93 -8.56
N GLY A 184 1.51 44.62 -7.87
CA GLY A 184 2.36 44.07 -6.82
C GLY A 184 1.56 43.73 -5.56
N ARG A 185 2.17 42.93 -4.71
CA ARG A 185 1.61 42.60 -3.36
C ARG A 185 1.38 43.81 -2.49
N SER A 186 2.19 44.86 -2.64
CA SER A 186 2.07 46.16 -1.95
C SER A 186 0.89 46.99 -2.43
N GLY A 187 0.15 46.55 -3.46
CA GLY A 187 -0.84 47.35 -4.17
C GLY A 187 -0.25 48.31 -5.19
N ALA A 188 1.08 48.38 -5.33
CA ALA A 188 1.73 49.19 -6.35
C ALA A 188 1.45 48.67 -7.75
N ARG A 189 1.11 49.56 -8.66
CA ARG A 189 0.91 49.25 -10.07
C ARG A 189 2.23 49.43 -10.84
N TRP A 190 2.74 48.36 -11.43
CA TRP A 190 3.93 48.36 -12.26
C TRP A 190 3.53 48.30 -13.74
N VAL A 191 4.06 49.17 -14.51
CA VAL A 191 3.82 49.27 -15.96
C VAL A 191 5.15 49.16 -16.70
N VAL A 192 5.27 48.19 -17.60
CA VAL A 192 6.42 48.02 -18.49
C VAL A 192 5.97 48.36 -19.90
N ASP A 193 6.55 49.36 -20.53
CA ASP A 193 6.28 49.75 -21.89
C ASP A 193 7.60 50.10 -22.66
N LYS A 194 7.47 50.56 -23.88
CA LYS A 194 8.64 50.97 -24.69
C LYS A 194 9.50 52.04 -24.04
N ASN A 195 9.00 52.78 -23.04
CA ASN A 195 9.73 53.86 -22.35
C ASN A 195 10.41 53.35 -21.07
N GLY A 196 10.21 52.08 -20.70
CA GLY A 196 10.83 51.47 -19.56
C GLY A 196 9.83 50.97 -18.49
N LEU A 197 10.27 50.88 -17.23
CA LEU A 197 9.48 50.46 -16.10
C LEU A 197 9.03 51.72 -15.30
N ARG A 198 7.74 51.71 -14.97
CA ARG A 198 7.18 52.77 -14.13
C ARG A 198 6.38 52.14 -13.01
N GLN A 199 6.47 52.71 -11.80
CA GLN A 199 5.69 52.37 -10.65
C GLN A 199 4.70 53.50 -10.38
N SER A 200 3.39 53.18 -10.32
CA SER A 200 2.30 54.11 -10.04
C SER A 200 1.42 53.56 -8.88
N GLY A 201 0.56 54.44 -8.32
CA GLY A 201 -0.41 54.01 -7.32
C GLY A 201 0.10 53.95 -5.89
N ARG A 202 1.19 54.61 -5.57
CA ARG A 202 1.55 54.86 -4.14
C ARG A 202 0.62 55.93 -3.55
N PRO A 203 0.07 55.66 -2.33
CA PRO A 203 -0.73 56.70 -1.65
C PRO A 203 0.08 58.03 -1.48
N GLY A 204 -0.35 59.09 -2.17
CA GLY A 204 0.31 60.40 -2.08
C GLY A 204 1.60 60.62 -2.83
N GLY A 205 2.00 59.69 -3.73
CA GLY A 205 3.29 59.72 -4.45
C GLY A 205 3.17 59.98 -5.94
N GLN A 206 4.20 60.70 -6.51
CA GLN A 206 4.40 60.76 -7.97
C GLN A 206 4.84 59.39 -8.53
N ASP A 207 4.48 59.17 -9.77
CA ASP A 207 4.98 58.01 -10.52
C ASP A 207 6.51 57.98 -10.58
N ILE A 208 7.13 56.85 -10.19
CA ILE A 208 8.59 56.67 -10.26
C ILE A 208 8.90 55.98 -11.58
N HIS A 209 9.70 56.66 -12.39
CA HIS A 209 10.22 56.10 -13.62
C HIS A 209 11.61 55.52 -13.40
N TYR A 210 11.76 54.24 -13.76
CA TYR A 210 13.04 53.54 -13.76
C TYR A 210 13.58 53.49 -15.17
N SER A 211 14.72 54.16 -15.40
CA SER A 211 15.42 54.13 -16.71
C SER A 211 16.06 52.74 -16.90
N LEU A 212 15.20 51.74 -17.17
CA LEU A 212 15.68 50.49 -17.74
C LEU A 212 16.13 50.79 -19.17
N ASN A 213 17.32 50.29 -19.55
CA ASN A 213 17.75 50.31 -20.93
C ASN A 213 16.58 49.85 -21.82
N THR A 214 16.15 50.69 -22.76
CA THR A 214 14.98 50.44 -23.63
C THR A 214 14.99 49.08 -24.35
N LYS A 215 16.16 48.42 -24.40
CA LYS A 215 16.32 47.07 -24.89
C LYS A 215 15.79 45.98 -23.95
N LEU A 216 15.40 46.32 -22.71
CA LEU A 216 14.87 45.34 -21.72
C LEU A 216 13.36 45.13 -21.83
N TRP A 217 12.65 45.90 -22.62
CA TRP A 217 11.21 45.74 -22.79
C TRP A 217 10.88 44.61 -23.81
N ALA A 218 9.99 43.75 -23.42
CA ALA A 218 9.30 42.78 -24.29
C ALA A 218 7.92 42.45 -23.66
N PRO A 219 6.87 42.22 -24.47
CA PRO A 219 5.54 41.92 -23.96
C PRO A 219 5.51 40.71 -23.02
N ASP A 220 6.48 39.83 -23.16
CA ASP A 220 6.59 38.60 -22.35
C ASP A 220 7.53 38.73 -21.13
N THR A 221 7.85 39.96 -20.70
CA THR A 221 8.62 40.18 -19.46
C THR A 221 7.89 39.61 -18.25
N ARG A 222 8.60 38.89 -17.39
CA ARG A 222 8.03 38.33 -16.16
C ARG A 222 8.37 39.23 -14.98
N LEU A 223 7.36 39.50 -14.13
CA LEU A 223 7.47 40.39 -12.97
C LEU A 223 7.05 39.63 -11.73
N LEU A 224 7.75 39.85 -10.63
CA LEU A 224 7.39 39.37 -9.30
C LEU A 224 7.81 40.41 -8.27
N GLU A 225 6.89 40.93 -7.49
CA GLU A 225 7.22 41.69 -6.25
C GLU A 225 7.42 40.73 -5.10
N ASP A 226 8.63 40.74 -4.52
CA ASP A 226 8.96 39.88 -3.39
C ASP A 226 8.33 40.40 -2.08
N ARG A 227 8.38 39.60 -1.02
CA ARG A 227 7.87 39.97 0.31
C ARG A 227 8.52 41.22 0.95
N HIS A 228 9.69 41.59 0.44
CA HIS A 228 10.44 42.75 0.90
C HIS A 228 10.18 44.00 0.03
N GLY A 229 9.19 43.94 -0.87
CA GLY A 229 8.78 45.03 -1.78
C GLY A 229 9.74 45.31 -2.91
N ALA A 230 10.72 44.44 -3.21
CA ALA A 230 11.56 44.54 -4.39
C ALA A 230 10.90 43.85 -5.58
N LEU A 231 10.95 44.48 -6.73
CA LEU A 231 10.45 43.94 -7.99
C LEU A 231 11.57 43.18 -8.71
N TRP A 232 11.31 41.91 -8.97
CA TRP A 232 12.14 41.10 -9.85
C TRP A 232 11.59 41.15 -11.27
N VAL A 233 12.48 41.45 -12.21
CA VAL A 233 12.17 41.69 -13.62
C VAL A 233 12.99 40.71 -14.46
N ALA A 234 12.35 39.86 -15.23
CA ALA A 234 12.98 38.91 -16.13
C ALA A 234 12.51 39.18 -17.60
N PRO A 235 13.20 39.98 -18.36
CA PRO A 235 12.93 40.16 -19.77
C PRO A 235 13.38 38.91 -20.55
N ILE A 236 12.75 38.62 -21.71
CA ILE A 236 13.13 37.51 -22.56
C ILE A 236 14.59 37.58 -22.98
N SER A 237 15.36 36.50 -22.73
CA SER A 237 16.77 36.35 -23.14
C SER A 237 17.68 37.46 -22.63
N ARG A 238 17.38 38.05 -21.46
CA ARG A 238 18.13 39.17 -20.89
C ARG A 238 18.39 39.06 -19.39
N GLY A 239 18.25 37.85 -18.84
CA GLY A 239 18.59 37.53 -17.46
C GLY A 239 17.56 38.00 -16.43
N LEU A 240 18.02 38.32 -15.22
CA LEU A 240 17.22 38.73 -14.10
C LEU A 240 17.71 40.02 -13.48
N HIS A 241 16.79 40.94 -13.25
CA HIS A 241 17.10 42.25 -12.64
C HIS A 241 16.23 42.41 -11.36
N LYS A 242 16.79 43.03 -10.35
CA LYS A 242 16.09 43.44 -9.10
C LYS A 242 15.97 44.94 -9.05
N VAL A 243 14.76 45.43 -8.85
CA VAL A 243 14.45 46.86 -8.70
C VAL A 243 14.00 47.08 -7.28
N LYS A 244 14.74 47.90 -6.54
CA LYS A 244 14.42 48.28 -5.16
C LYS A 244 14.91 49.73 -4.91
N ASP A 245 14.06 50.56 -4.27
CA ASP A 245 14.40 51.91 -3.82
C ASP A 245 15.07 52.77 -4.87
N GLY A 246 14.60 52.69 -6.11
CA GLY A 246 15.15 53.43 -7.26
C GLY A 246 16.37 52.81 -7.92
N VAL A 247 16.91 51.73 -7.41
CA VAL A 247 18.11 51.06 -7.90
C VAL A 247 17.75 49.79 -8.66
N VAL A 248 18.33 49.65 -9.83
CA VAL A 248 18.27 48.45 -10.67
C VAL A 248 19.57 47.67 -10.56
N THR A 249 19.51 46.44 -10.07
CA THR A 249 20.67 45.53 -9.94
C THR A 249 20.53 44.37 -10.90
N ASP A 250 21.55 44.08 -11.68
CA ASP A 250 21.63 42.96 -12.62
C ASP A 250 22.16 41.70 -11.90
N TYR A 251 21.36 40.63 -11.88
CA TYR A 251 21.70 39.35 -11.29
C TYR A 251 22.09 38.25 -12.31
N THR A 252 22.11 38.60 -13.61
CA THR A 252 22.32 37.66 -14.71
C THR A 252 23.63 36.86 -14.57
N GLN A 253 24.73 37.55 -14.30
CA GLN A 253 26.03 36.88 -14.15
C GLN A 253 26.09 36.08 -12.84
N ARG A 254 25.49 36.55 -11.75
CA ARG A 254 25.43 35.83 -10.47
C ARG A 254 24.69 34.51 -10.60
N LEU A 255 23.64 34.47 -11.43
CA LEU A 255 22.88 33.26 -11.73
C LEU A 255 23.60 32.29 -12.70
N LYS A 256 24.79 32.63 -13.19
CA LYS A 256 25.50 31.83 -14.19
C LYS A 256 24.67 31.52 -15.45
N LEU A 257 23.73 32.41 -15.79
CA LEU A 257 22.86 32.23 -16.93
C LEU A 257 23.64 32.47 -18.23
N SER A 258 23.41 31.64 -19.23
CA SER A 258 23.87 31.92 -20.60
C SER A 258 23.16 33.16 -21.15
N ALA A 259 23.78 33.87 -22.08
CA ALA A 259 23.19 35.06 -22.71
C ALA A 259 21.85 34.77 -23.43
N THR A 260 21.56 33.51 -23.71
CA THR A 260 20.33 33.05 -24.38
C THR A 260 19.32 32.43 -23.41
N ALA A 261 19.62 32.31 -22.11
CA ALA A 261 18.70 31.75 -21.13
C ALA A 261 17.50 32.68 -20.93
N THR A 262 16.32 32.13 -21.12
CA THR A 262 15.06 32.84 -20.95
C THR A 262 14.38 32.35 -19.69
N ILE A 263 14.19 33.21 -18.69
CA ILE A 263 13.38 32.93 -17.51
C ILE A 263 11.91 33.10 -17.89
N PHE A 264 11.15 32.04 -17.76
CA PHE A 264 9.74 32.03 -18.13
C PHE A 264 8.80 32.17 -16.93
N LYS A 265 9.22 31.72 -15.75
CA LYS A 265 8.44 31.84 -14.51
C LYS A 265 9.37 32.13 -13.34
N ILE A 266 8.91 32.98 -12.45
CA ILE A 266 9.59 33.33 -11.17
C ILE A 266 8.62 32.95 -10.05
N LEU A 267 9.09 32.24 -9.03
CA LEU A 267 8.34 31.89 -7.83
C LEU A 267 9.19 32.19 -6.60
N GLU A 268 8.65 32.93 -5.63
CA GLU A 268 9.29 33.17 -4.34
C GLU A 268 8.89 32.09 -3.34
N ASP A 269 9.89 31.52 -2.66
CA ASP A 269 9.67 30.49 -1.64
C ASP A 269 9.33 31.10 -0.27
N ALA A 270 8.94 30.23 0.67
CA ALA A 270 8.61 30.62 2.05
C ALA A 270 9.79 31.22 2.82
N ASP A 271 11.02 30.87 2.47
CA ASP A 271 12.26 31.41 3.04
C ASP A 271 12.78 32.68 2.32
N GLY A 272 12.10 33.15 1.27
CA GLY A 272 12.50 34.29 0.44
C GLY A 272 13.44 33.93 -0.68
N SER A 273 13.83 32.69 -0.86
CA SER A 273 14.58 32.23 -2.03
C SER A 273 13.72 32.27 -3.29
N LEU A 274 14.34 32.26 -4.47
CA LEU A 274 13.66 32.29 -5.75
C LEU A 274 13.86 30.99 -6.51
N TRP A 275 12.74 30.49 -7.07
CA TRP A 275 12.74 29.43 -8.06
C TRP A 275 12.51 30.04 -9.44
N LEU A 276 13.42 29.78 -10.38
CA LEU A 276 13.37 30.33 -11.72
C LEU A 276 13.20 29.19 -12.73
N GLY A 277 12.08 29.17 -13.42
CA GLY A 277 11.86 28.27 -14.54
C GLY A 277 12.37 28.85 -15.83
N THR A 278 13.26 28.12 -16.49
CA THR A 278 13.86 28.58 -17.76
C THR A 278 13.38 27.77 -18.96
N LEU A 279 13.46 28.32 -20.15
CA LEU A 279 13.08 27.62 -21.37
C LEU A 279 14.15 26.64 -21.87
N ASN A 280 15.41 26.76 -21.43
CA ASN A 280 16.52 25.97 -21.97
C ASN A 280 17.64 25.64 -20.99
N ALA A 281 17.56 26.14 -19.74
CA ALA A 281 18.58 25.90 -18.70
C ALA A 281 18.06 25.12 -17.49
N GLY A 282 16.86 24.58 -17.54
CA GLY A 282 16.26 23.84 -16.41
C GLY A 282 15.70 24.74 -15.31
N LEU A 283 15.67 24.24 -14.09
CA LEU A 283 15.16 24.90 -12.90
C LEU A 283 16.34 25.45 -12.08
N ILE A 284 16.29 26.75 -11.76
CA ILE A 284 17.31 27.39 -10.95
C ILE A 284 16.72 27.76 -9.59
N HIS A 285 17.38 27.36 -8.54
CA HIS A 285 17.15 27.82 -7.17
C HIS A 285 18.20 28.86 -6.79
N PHE A 286 17.75 30.01 -6.43
CA PHE A 286 18.58 31.14 -6.01
C PHE A 286 18.24 31.49 -4.55
N SER A 287 19.17 31.24 -3.64
CA SER A 287 19.01 31.67 -2.25
C SER A 287 19.31 33.16 -2.14
N ASN A 288 18.40 33.92 -1.50
CA ASN A 288 18.53 35.34 -1.31
C ASN A 288 19.15 35.65 0.08
N ASP A 289 19.86 34.70 0.66
CA ASP A 289 20.64 34.83 1.90
C ASP A 289 22.01 35.50 1.64
N ALA A 290 22.78 35.69 2.71
CA ALA A 290 24.12 36.27 2.63
C ALA A 290 25.11 35.49 1.73
N ALA A 291 24.85 34.20 1.49
CA ALA A 291 25.67 33.34 0.67
C ALA A 291 25.32 33.40 -0.84
N GLU A 292 24.13 33.90 -1.20
CA GLU A 292 23.63 34.00 -2.60
C GLU A 292 23.88 32.72 -3.40
N THR A 293 23.56 31.55 -2.85
CA THR A 293 23.83 30.26 -3.48
C THR A 293 22.92 30.02 -4.69
N VAL A 294 23.48 29.48 -5.76
CA VAL A 294 22.77 29.13 -6.98
C VAL A 294 22.90 27.67 -7.24
N THR A 295 21.76 26.97 -7.31
CA THR A 295 21.69 25.55 -7.67
C THR A 295 20.83 25.38 -8.92
N THR A 296 21.33 24.64 -9.90
CA THR A 296 20.60 24.38 -11.15
C THR A 296 20.27 22.89 -11.24
N TYR A 297 19.00 22.59 -11.54
CA TYR A 297 18.49 21.24 -11.77
C TYR A 297 18.11 21.07 -13.24
N THR A 298 18.58 20.00 -13.85
CA THR A 298 18.43 19.69 -15.26
C THR A 298 17.91 18.27 -15.47
N THR A 299 17.86 17.84 -16.72
CA THR A 299 17.55 16.44 -17.06
C THR A 299 18.57 15.45 -16.51
N ALA A 300 19.79 15.87 -16.24
CA ALA A 300 20.80 15.05 -15.56
C ALA A 300 20.44 14.77 -14.09
N ASP A 301 19.65 15.65 -13.47
CA ASP A 301 19.18 15.53 -12.09
C ASP A 301 17.80 14.83 -12.00
N GLY A 302 17.25 14.39 -13.14
CA GLY A 302 15.95 13.67 -13.22
C GLY A 302 14.76 14.53 -13.64
N LEU A 303 14.96 15.81 -13.96
CA LEU A 303 13.93 16.65 -14.55
C LEU A 303 13.57 16.10 -15.94
N SER A 304 12.28 16.04 -16.28
CA SER A 304 11.84 15.44 -17.56
C SER A 304 12.18 16.28 -18.80
N SER A 305 12.44 17.58 -18.64
CA SER A 305 12.84 18.52 -19.71
C SER A 305 13.48 19.76 -19.10
N ASN A 306 14.48 20.34 -19.78
CA ASN A 306 15.07 21.62 -19.41
C ASN A 306 14.21 22.82 -19.85
N SER A 307 13.15 22.60 -20.64
CA SER A 307 12.21 23.65 -21.06
C SER A 307 11.05 23.74 -20.08
N LEU A 308 11.06 24.71 -19.18
CA LEU A 308 10.06 24.90 -18.14
C LEU A 308 9.07 25.99 -18.52
N ARG A 309 7.77 25.71 -18.30
CA ARG A 309 6.66 26.60 -18.62
C ARG A 309 5.85 27.02 -17.40
N GLY A 310 5.61 26.10 -16.46
CA GLY A 310 4.83 26.33 -15.25
C GLY A 310 5.65 26.07 -13.99
N LEU A 311 5.54 26.92 -12.98
CA LEU A 311 6.01 26.68 -11.62
C LEU A 311 4.88 27.00 -10.66
N PHE A 312 4.64 26.12 -9.72
CA PHE A 312 3.59 26.28 -8.71
C PHE A 312 3.95 25.56 -7.42
N ARG A 313 3.73 26.20 -6.27
CA ARG A 313 3.83 25.58 -4.95
C ARG A 313 2.44 25.32 -4.40
N ASP A 314 2.13 24.05 -4.07
CA ASP A 314 0.87 23.69 -3.49
C ASP A 314 0.80 24.02 -1.98
N ARG A 315 -0.36 23.74 -1.37
CA ARG A 315 -0.60 24.00 0.05
C ARG A 315 0.23 23.13 1.01
N GLU A 316 0.70 21.98 0.53
CA GLU A 316 1.59 21.08 1.27
C GLU A 316 3.08 21.47 1.11
N GLY A 317 3.36 22.56 0.36
CA GLY A 317 4.70 23.05 0.11
C GLY A 317 5.45 22.34 -1.02
N THR A 318 4.79 21.45 -1.78
CA THR A 318 5.38 20.74 -2.90
C THR A 318 5.54 21.65 -4.11
N LEU A 319 6.72 21.64 -4.74
CA LEU A 319 6.97 22.39 -5.97
C LEU A 319 6.60 21.54 -7.19
N TRP A 320 5.66 22.07 -7.97
CA TRP A 320 5.19 21.51 -9.23
C TRP A 320 5.79 22.26 -10.41
N ILE A 321 6.21 21.53 -11.43
CA ILE A 321 6.94 22.05 -12.58
C ILE A 321 6.26 21.55 -13.86
N GLY A 322 5.68 22.45 -14.61
CA GLY A 322 5.17 22.20 -15.94
C GLY A 322 6.26 22.38 -16.99
N THR A 323 6.40 21.44 -17.89
CA THR A 323 7.43 21.49 -18.93
C THR A 323 6.87 21.63 -20.34
N GLY A 324 7.70 22.08 -21.27
CA GLY A 324 7.35 22.19 -22.69
C GLY A 324 7.65 20.91 -23.47
N GLY A 325 7.05 19.78 -23.04
CA GLY A 325 7.19 18.49 -23.73
C GLY A 325 7.57 17.30 -22.86
N GLY A 326 8.00 17.51 -21.62
CA GLY A 326 8.34 16.44 -20.67
C GLY A 326 7.23 16.10 -19.68
N GLY A 327 6.06 16.73 -19.75
CA GLY A 327 4.94 16.51 -18.85
C GLY A 327 4.97 17.38 -17.60
N LEU A 328 4.33 16.90 -16.56
CA LEU A 328 4.28 17.47 -15.23
C LEU A 328 5.36 16.84 -14.37
N ASN A 329 6.16 17.66 -13.66
CA ASN A 329 7.10 17.16 -12.67
C ASN A 329 6.69 17.66 -11.27
N ARG A 330 6.95 16.80 -10.27
CA ARG A 330 6.87 17.14 -8.86
C ARG A 330 8.25 17.04 -8.25
N MET A 331 8.73 18.13 -7.65
CA MET A 331 9.98 18.15 -6.94
C MET A 331 9.76 17.78 -5.47
N ARG A 332 10.45 16.77 -5.01
CA ARG A 332 10.40 16.33 -3.62
C ARG A 332 11.80 16.30 -3.01
N ARG A 333 11.86 16.62 -1.72
CA ARG A 333 13.11 16.39 -0.97
C ARG A 333 13.38 14.89 -0.94
N GLN A 334 14.63 14.53 -1.20
CA GLN A 334 15.10 13.16 -1.09
C GLN A 334 15.57 12.92 0.34
N PHE A 335 14.86 12.09 1.07
CA PHE A 335 15.20 11.72 2.44
C PHE A 335 16.03 10.45 2.51
N ILE A 336 16.00 9.65 1.45
CA ILE A 336 16.71 8.39 1.35
C ILE A 336 17.67 8.47 0.17
N SER A 337 18.92 8.21 0.46
CA SER A 337 19.97 8.04 -0.54
C SER A 337 20.43 6.59 -0.57
N GLY A 338 21.23 6.19 -1.53
CA GLY A 338 21.73 4.83 -1.63
C GLY A 338 23.11 4.77 -2.25
N TYR A 339 23.88 3.80 -1.77
CA TYR A 339 25.14 3.41 -2.38
C TYR A 339 25.00 2.03 -2.98
N SER A 340 25.39 1.86 -4.23
CA SER A 340 25.44 0.60 -4.95
C SER A 340 26.79 0.45 -5.63
N GLU A 341 26.96 -0.57 -6.44
CA GLU A 341 28.15 -0.72 -7.29
C GLU A 341 28.35 0.48 -8.23
N ALA A 342 27.26 1.08 -8.72
CA ALA A 342 27.31 2.28 -9.54
C ALA A 342 27.87 3.52 -8.79
N GLN A 343 27.72 3.56 -7.46
CA GLN A 343 28.30 4.59 -6.61
C GLN A 343 29.65 4.15 -6.00
N GLY A 344 30.18 2.99 -6.39
CA GLY A 344 31.50 2.52 -6.03
C GLY A 344 31.59 1.43 -4.98
N LEU A 345 30.48 0.81 -4.54
CA LEU A 345 30.54 -0.36 -3.64
C LEU A 345 31.11 -1.57 -4.39
N ALA A 346 31.71 -2.49 -3.64
CA ALA A 346 32.28 -3.74 -4.15
C ALA A 346 31.23 -4.66 -4.83
N GLY A 347 29.97 -4.49 -4.52
CA GLY A 347 28.88 -5.29 -5.12
C GLY A 347 27.51 -4.72 -4.79
N ASN A 348 26.50 -5.15 -5.57
CA ASN A 348 25.14 -4.66 -5.42
C ASN A 348 24.38 -5.29 -4.25
N ILE A 349 24.56 -6.57 -3.97
CA ILE A 349 23.82 -7.22 -2.88
C ILE A 349 24.56 -6.97 -1.57
N ALA A 350 24.04 -6.08 -0.72
CA ALA A 350 24.55 -5.86 0.62
C ALA A 350 23.88 -6.82 1.62
N HIS A 351 24.67 -7.41 2.50
CA HIS A 351 24.21 -8.35 3.51
C HIS A 351 24.32 -7.81 4.94
N ALA A 352 25.41 -7.08 5.23
CA ALA A 352 25.60 -6.45 6.52
C ALA A 352 26.18 -5.04 6.35
N VAL A 353 25.84 -4.13 7.28
CA VAL A 353 26.36 -2.77 7.32
C VAL A 353 26.66 -2.38 8.77
N LEU A 354 27.88 -1.92 9.03
CA LEU A 354 28.38 -1.57 10.36
C LEU A 354 29.03 -0.18 10.35
N ALA A 355 28.78 0.62 11.36
CA ALA A 355 29.57 1.80 11.66
C ALA A 355 30.63 1.44 12.72
N ASP A 356 31.90 1.70 12.41
CA ASP A 356 32.99 1.46 13.37
C ASP A 356 33.06 2.64 14.37
N ARG A 357 33.88 2.53 15.40
CA ARG A 357 34.07 3.58 16.44
C ARG A 357 34.60 4.90 15.92
N ALA A 358 35.22 4.88 14.74
CA ALA A 358 35.68 6.07 14.04
C ALA A 358 34.63 6.61 13.08
N ASP A 359 33.41 6.08 13.15
CA ASP A 359 32.23 6.43 12.32
C ASP A 359 32.42 6.14 10.82
N ASN A 360 33.41 5.28 10.46
CA ASN A 360 33.43 4.76 9.10
C ASN A 360 32.34 3.72 8.92
N VAL A 361 31.70 3.72 7.75
CA VAL A 361 30.68 2.72 7.45
C VAL A 361 31.25 1.59 6.62
N TRP A 362 31.10 0.38 7.12
CA TRP A 362 31.54 -0.85 6.45
C TRP A 362 30.34 -1.58 5.87
N VAL A 363 30.43 -1.94 4.60
CA VAL A 363 29.35 -2.65 3.88
C VAL A 363 29.87 -3.99 3.37
N ALA A 364 29.34 -5.06 3.92
CA ALA A 364 29.59 -6.41 3.45
C ALA A 364 28.68 -6.76 2.29
N THR A 365 29.26 -7.04 1.13
CA THR A 365 28.53 -7.39 -0.09
C THR A 365 28.84 -8.82 -0.55
N GLN A 366 28.09 -9.29 -1.53
CA GLN A 366 28.34 -10.59 -2.16
C GLN A 366 29.73 -10.67 -2.81
N ASN A 367 30.31 -9.54 -3.25
CA ASN A 367 31.54 -9.50 -4.03
C ASN A 367 32.75 -8.99 -3.24
N GLY A 368 32.57 -8.42 -2.04
CA GLY A 368 33.64 -7.88 -1.24
C GLY A 368 33.15 -6.98 -0.11
N LEU A 369 34.11 -6.34 0.57
CA LEU A 369 33.90 -5.41 1.67
C LEU A 369 34.18 -3.99 1.19
N SER A 370 33.28 -3.06 1.45
CA SER A 370 33.46 -1.64 1.17
C SER A 370 33.60 -0.87 2.48
N LYS A 371 34.55 0.05 2.56
CA LYS A 371 34.69 1.04 3.64
C LYS A 371 34.37 2.42 3.09
N LEU A 372 33.47 3.11 3.76
CA LEU A 372 33.12 4.51 3.47
C LEU A 372 33.71 5.39 4.58
N THR A 373 34.53 6.36 4.21
CA THR A 373 35.12 7.35 5.10
C THR A 373 34.97 8.72 4.47
N ASP A 374 34.26 9.62 5.11
CA ASP A 374 34.02 11.02 4.62
C ASP A 374 33.52 11.06 3.15
N GLY A 375 32.69 10.10 2.75
CA GLY A 375 32.15 9.99 1.39
C GLY A 375 33.06 9.28 0.37
N ALA A 376 34.32 9.00 0.71
CA ALA A 376 35.21 8.19 -0.12
C ALA A 376 34.96 6.69 0.12
N ILE A 377 35.00 5.90 -0.93
CA ILE A 377 34.76 4.45 -0.87
C ILE A 377 36.06 3.71 -1.20
N SER A 378 36.48 2.82 -0.30
CA SER A 378 37.59 1.89 -0.49
C SER A 378 37.08 0.45 -0.48
N ASN A 379 37.46 -0.33 -1.47
CA ASN A 379 36.97 -1.70 -1.63
C ASN A 379 38.07 -2.72 -1.35
N TYR A 380 37.74 -3.76 -0.59
CA TYR A 380 38.55 -4.93 -0.33
C TYR A 380 37.86 -6.14 -1.04
N LEU A 381 38.50 -6.63 -2.08
CA LEU A 381 38.00 -7.75 -2.86
C LEU A 381 38.64 -9.06 -2.38
N PRO A 382 37.95 -10.19 -2.49
CA PRO A 382 38.52 -11.49 -2.15
C PRO A 382 39.76 -11.81 -2.97
N ALA A 383 40.85 -12.13 -2.28
CA ALA A 383 42.11 -12.52 -2.88
C ALA A 383 42.84 -13.57 -2.02
N GLU A 384 43.69 -14.40 -2.65
CA GLU A 384 44.42 -15.46 -1.98
C GLU A 384 45.78 -15.01 -1.46
N THR A 385 46.17 -13.75 -1.69
CA THR A 385 47.43 -13.16 -1.20
C THR A 385 47.36 -12.92 0.29
N ALA A 386 48.51 -13.13 0.98
CA ALA A 386 48.56 -12.90 2.42
C ALA A 386 48.18 -11.44 2.77
N GLY A 387 47.37 -11.27 3.78
CA GLY A 387 46.88 -9.96 4.23
C GLY A 387 45.67 -9.40 3.45
N SER A 388 45.29 -10.05 2.37
CA SER A 388 44.05 -9.71 1.61
C SER A 388 42.79 -10.33 2.22
N LEU A 389 41.60 -9.88 1.81
CA LEU A 389 40.31 -10.44 2.25
C LEU A 389 40.20 -11.92 1.85
N PRO A 390 40.20 -12.86 2.83
CA PRO A 390 40.27 -14.28 2.50
C PRO A 390 38.91 -14.94 2.29
N LEU A 391 37.78 -14.19 2.40
CA LEU A 391 36.41 -14.69 2.40
C LEU A 391 35.62 -14.24 1.18
N ARG A 392 34.64 -15.07 0.82
CA ARG A 392 33.68 -14.78 -0.24
C ARG A 392 32.27 -14.64 0.34
N ARG A 393 31.37 -13.92 -0.35
CA ARG A 393 29.98 -13.69 0.05
C ARG A 393 29.88 -13.31 1.52
N LEU A 394 30.31 -12.08 1.81
CA LEU A 394 30.35 -11.58 3.18
C LEU A 394 28.93 -11.43 3.71
N GLN A 395 28.69 -11.75 4.99
CA GLN A 395 27.37 -11.87 5.57
C GLN A 395 27.22 -11.21 6.94
N ALA A 396 28.29 -11.11 7.73
CA ALA A 396 28.26 -10.56 9.07
C ALA A 396 29.45 -9.66 9.33
N LEU A 397 29.25 -8.63 10.13
CA LEU A 397 30.25 -7.67 10.55
C LEU A 397 30.15 -7.42 12.06
N HIS A 398 31.28 -7.28 12.74
CA HIS A 398 31.34 -6.86 14.13
C HIS A 398 32.69 -6.21 14.44
N GLU A 399 32.68 -5.06 15.12
CA GLU A 399 33.91 -4.47 15.67
C GLU A 399 34.06 -4.82 17.15
N ASP A 400 35.11 -5.53 17.50
CA ASP A 400 35.36 -5.89 18.89
C ASP A 400 35.96 -4.73 19.71
N ARG A 401 36.07 -4.91 21.02
CA ARG A 401 36.60 -3.88 21.92
C ARG A 401 38.06 -3.52 21.64
N SER A 402 38.84 -4.42 21.01
CA SER A 402 40.23 -4.16 20.60
C SER A 402 40.33 -3.42 19.26
N GLY A 403 39.20 -3.05 18.64
CA GLY A 403 39.15 -2.37 17.34
C GLY A 403 39.43 -3.29 16.16
N ARG A 404 39.29 -4.64 16.31
CA ARG A 404 39.32 -5.56 15.19
C ARG A 404 37.92 -5.62 14.53
N LEU A 405 37.90 -5.44 13.23
CA LEU A 405 36.70 -5.65 12.46
C LEU A 405 36.55 -7.12 12.06
N TRP A 406 35.68 -7.83 12.71
CA TRP A 406 35.36 -9.22 12.38
C TRP A 406 34.43 -9.27 11.18
N VAL A 407 34.75 -10.14 10.23
CA VAL A 407 34.03 -10.32 8.99
C VAL A 407 33.65 -11.79 8.84
N GLY A 408 32.36 -12.06 8.79
CA GLY A 408 31.81 -13.38 8.54
C GLY A 408 31.40 -13.54 7.09
N GLY A 409 31.67 -14.68 6.50
CA GLY A 409 31.31 -15.03 5.13
C GLY A 409 30.63 -16.40 5.05
N SER A 410 30.32 -16.83 3.83
CA SER A 410 29.77 -18.17 3.57
C SER A 410 30.79 -19.28 3.76
N ASP A 411 32.08 -18.95 3.86
CA ASP A 411 33.25 -19.86 3.87
C ASP A 411 34.21 -19.59 5.05
N GLY A 412 33.74 -18.86 6.09
CA GLY A 412 34.51 -18.70 7.31
C GLY A 412 34.37 -17.36 8.00
N LEU A 413 35.33 -17.12 8.89
CA LEU A 413 35.47 -15.92 9.70
C LEU A 413 36.89 -15.40 9.54
N CYS A 414 37.05 -14.09 9.38
CA CYS A 414 38.34 -13.39 9.45
C CYS A 414 38.16 -12.10 10.25
N PHE A 415 39.28 -11.43 10.57
CA PHE A 415 39.26 -10.07 11.11
C PHE A 415 40.22 -9.17 10.33
N PHE A 416 39.88 -7.88 10.31
CA PHE A 416 40.68 -6.82 9.75
C PHE A 416 41.25 -5.97 10.88
N LYS A 417 42.56 -5.74 10.87
CA LYS A 417 43.24 -4.83 11.81
C LYS A 417 44.48 -4.26 11.12
N ASP A 418 44.75 -2.99 11.33
CA ASP A 418 45.93 -2.27 10.85
C ASP A 418 46.23 -2.47 9.36
N GLY A 419 45.15 -2.49 8.55
CA GLY A 419 45.24 -2.65 7.10
C GLY A 419 45.34 -4.09 6.58
N VAL A 420 45.34 -5.10 7.45
CA VAL A 420 45.58 -6.50 7.11
C VAL A 420 44.41 -7.38 7.53
N PHE A 421 44.00 -8.30 6.64
CA PHE A 421 43.06 -9.37 6.98
C PHE A 421 43.80 -10.62 7.49
N SER A 422 43.26 -11.20 8.54
CA SER A 422 43.74 -12.46 9.12
C SER A 422 42.61 -13.46 9.22
N ALA A 423 42.78 -14.66 8.65
CA ALA A 423 41.78 -15.72 8.75
C ALA A 423 41.72 -16.26 10.19
N ALA A 424 40.52 -16.39 10.75
CA ALA A 424 40.30 -16.89 12.10
C ALA A 424 39.68 -18.30 12.12
N LEU A 425 38.68 -18.55 11.25
CA LEU A 425 37.99 -19.82 11.22
C LEU A 425 37.45 -20.09 9.81
N ARG A 426 37.89 -21.18 9.15
CA ARG A 426 37.34 -21.59 7.84
C ARG A 426 36.50 -22.85 7.94
N ARG A 427 36.90 -23.79 8.79
CA ARG A 427 36.20 -25.03 9.04
C ARG A 427 36.08 -25.28 10.54
N HIS A 428 34.97 -25.82 10.94
CA HIS A 428 34.75 -26.28 12.31
C HIS A 428 34.09 -27.65 12.24
N ASN A 429 34.64 -28.64 12.95
CA ASN A 429 34.21 -30.03 12.91
C ASN A 429 34.14 -30.59 11.48
N GLY A 430 35.07 -30.20 10.60
CA GLY A 430 35.09 -30.64 9.20
C GLY A 430 34.17 -29.89 8.25
N LEU A 431 33.24 -29.08 8.75
CA LEU A 431 32.24 -28.32 7.96
C LEU A 431 32.77 -26.91 7.66
N ALA A 432 32.42 -26.38 6.50
CA ALA A 432 32.60 -24.98 6.16
C ALA A 432 31.69 -24.10 7.04
N VAL A 433 32.23 -23.05 7.65
CA VAL A 433 31.49 -22.19 8.55
C VAL A 433 30.83 -21.08 7.77
N ASN A 434 29.49 -21.09 7.72
CA ASN A 434 28.69 -20.00 7.17
C ASN A 434 28.24 -19.12 8.32
N VAL A 435 28.79 -17.90 8.43
CA VAL A 435 28.63 -16.99 9.57
C VAL A 435 27.55 -15.96 9.26
N TRP A 436 26.51 -15.90 10.09
CA TRP A 436 25.38 -14.99 9.92
C TRP A 436 25.27 -13.90 10.97
N ALA A 437 25.83 -14.16 12.15
CA ALA A 437 25.85 -13.21 13.26
C ALA A 437 27.17 -13.29 14.01
N ILE A 438 27.66 -12.17 14.50
CA ILE A 438 28.86 -12.06 15.34
C ILE A 438 28.54 -11.06 16.46
N HIS A 439 28.85 -11.43 17.68
CA HIS A 439 28.71 -10.59 18.85
C HIS A 439 29.83 -10.84 19.87
N GLU A 440 30.40 -9.78 20.45
CA GLU A 440 31.32 -9.86 21.57
C GLU A 440 30.54 -9.57 22.86
N ASP A 441 30.51 -10.53 23.81
CA ASP A 441 29.86 -10.33 25.09
C ASP A 441 30.70 -9.45 26.04
N ARG A 442 30.13 -9.11 27.21
CA ARG A 442 30.84 -8.29 28.21
C ARG A 442 32.07 -8.93 28.79
N GLN A 443 32.19 -10.26 28.69
CA GLN A 443 33.35 -11.03 29.13
C GLN A 443 34.49 -11.03 28.08
N GLY A 444 34.20 -10.57 26.85
CA GLY A 444 35.17 -10.56 25.74
C GLY A 444 35.14 -11.84 24.90
N ASP A 445 34.20 -12.73 25.13
CA ASP A 445 33.97 -13.89 24.29
C ASP A 445 33.22 -13.50 23.02
N LEU A 446 33.67 -14.01 21.87
CA LEU A 446 32.96 -13.87 20.63
C LEU A 446 31.93 -15.00 20.44
N TRP A 447 30.72 -14.60 20.16
CA TRP A 447 29.63 -15.50 19.85
C TRP A 447 29.31 -15.43 18.34
N ILE A 448 29.41 -16.59 17.68
CA ILE A 448 29.30 -16.69 16.24
C ILE A 448 28.04 -17.51 15.89
N GLY A 449 27.05 -16.85 15.34
CA GLY A 449 25.83 -17.49 14.84
C GLY A 449 26.06 -18.07 13.45
N THR A 450 25.77 -19.35 13.30
CA THR A 450 25.97 -20.09 12.05
C THR A 450 24.69 -20.83 11.63
N HIS A 451 24.74 -21.55 10.53
CA HIS A 451 23.66 -22.44 10.09
C HIS A 451 23.63 -23.79 10.82
N PHE A 452 24.66 -24.12 11.58
CA PHE A 452 24.77 -25.39 12.31
C PHE A 452 25.02 -25.21 13.83
N GLY A 453 24.66 -24.07 14.37
CA GLY A 453 24.71 -23.76 15.81
C GLY A 453 25.35 -22.43 16.14
N LEU A 454 25.48 -22.22 17.45
CA LEU A 454 26.11 -21.07 18.06
C LEU A 454 27.52 -21.49 18.53
N ILE A 455 28.58 -20.85 18.01
CA ILE A 455 29.95 -21.10 18.39
C ILE A 455 30.39 -20.04 19.40
N ARG A 456 30.90 -20.47 20.58
CA ARG A 456 31.62 -19.60 21.51
C ARG A 456 33.07 -19.63 21.14
N PHE A 457 33.64 -18.44 20.96
CA PHE A 457 35.02 -18.26 20.49
C PHE A 457 35.77 -17.40 21.50
N ARG A 458 36.81 -17.96 22.14
CA ARG A 458 37.60 -17.32 23.18
C ARG A 458 39.06 -17.39 22.82
N ASP A 459 39.85 -16.33 23.10
CA ASP A 459 41.29 -16.26 22.89
C ASP A 459 41.72 -16.69 21.47
N GLY A 460 40.92 -16.43 20.47
CA GLY A 460 41.22 -16.73 19.08
C GLY A 460 40.89 -18.17 18.64
N VAL A 461 40.26 -18.98 19.50
CA VAL A 461 39.90 -20.37 19.20
C VAL A 461 38.42 -20.69 19.54
N PRO A 462 37.75 -21.57 18.76
CA PRO A 462 36.43 -22.04 19.12
C PRO A 462 36.49 -22.94 20.36
N CYS A 463 35.77 -22.59 21.42
CA CYS A 463 35.73 -23.32 22.68
C CYS A 463 34.61 -24.36 22.76
N TYR A 464 33.41 -23.98 22.27
CA TYR A 464 32.21 -24.83 22.32
C TYR A 464 31.24 -24.46 21.21
N THR A 465 30.45 -25.43 20.73
CA THR A 465 29.38 -25.23 19.78
C THR A 465 28.07 -25.75 20.36
N TYR A 466 27.16 -24.84 20.55
CA TYR A 466 25.79 -25.14 20.98
C TYR A 466 24.90 -25.44 19.79
N THR A 467 24.14 -26.52 19.91
CA THR A 467 23.28 -27.05 18.86
C THR A 467 21.90 -27.42 19.45
N THR A 468 21.03 -27.98 18.62
CA THR A 468 19.76 -28.56 19.08
C THR A 468 19.92 -29.64 20.14
N ARG A 469 21.08 -30.29 20.23
CA ARG A 469 21.41 -31.27 21.30
C ARG A 469 21.62 -30.61 22.64
N ASP A 470 21.97 -29.35 22.67
CA ASP A 470 22.23 -28.56 23.87
C ASP A 470 20.99 -27.75 24.30
N GLY A 471 19.86 -27.83 23.53
CA GLY A 471 18.61 -27.17 23.86
C GLY A 471 18.22 -26.00 22.94
N LEU A 472 18.96 -25.75 21.83
CA LEU A 472 18.50 -24.82 20.81
C LEU A 472 17.28 -25.40 20.07
N PRO A 473 16.25 -24.61 19.72
CA PRO A 473 15.11 -25.09 18.95
C PRO A 473 15.46 -25.39 17.48
N LYS A 474 16.45 -24.67 16.93
CA LYS A 474 17.04 -24.84 15.61
C LYS A 474 18.51 -24.40 15.64
N ASP A 475 19.34 -25.03 14.81
CA ASP A 475 20.78 -24.72 14.75
C ASP A 475 21.07 -23.40 14.01
N THR A 476 20.09 -22.85 13.29
CA THR A 476 20.23 -21.61 12.53
C THR A 476 20.08 -20.39 13.41
N ILE A 477 21.19 -19.63 13.61
CA ILE A 477 21.20 -18.41 14.39
C ILE A 477 21.31 -17.20 13.46
N ARG A 478 20.33 -16.30 13.51
CA ARG A 478 20.19 -15.12 12.64
C ARG A 478 20.75 -13.85 13.25
N ALA A 479 20.52 -13.64 14.54
CA ALA A 479 21.02 -12.49 15.27
C ALA A 479 21.33 -12.86 16.72
N ILE A 480 22.28 -12.15 17.32
CA ILE A 480 22.71 -12.30 18.70
C ILE A 480 22.67 -10.92 19.35
N HIS A 481 22.06 -10.81 20.50
CA HIS A 481 21.99 -9.59 21.29
C HIS A 481 22.25 -9.89 22.76
N GLU A 482 23.12 -9.13 23.42
CA GLU A 482 23.32 -9.19 24.87
C GLU A 482 22.49 -8.09 25.54
N ASP A 483 21.53 -8.48 26.37
CA ASP A 483 20.70 -7.52 27.09
C ASP A 483 21.46 -6.80 28.21
N ARG A 484 20.84 -5.78 28.80
CA ARG A 484 21.49 -5.00 29.88
C ARG A 484 21.82 -5.81 31.13
N GLN A 485 21.18 -6.98 31.32
CA GLN A 485 21.43 -7.89 32.42
C GLN A 485 22.59 -8.88 32.09
N GLY A 486 23.10 -8.90 30.85
CA GLY A 486 24.14 -9.78 30.40
C GLY A 486 23.68 -11.14 29.90
N ALA A 487 22.35 -11.31 29.68
CA ALA A 487 21.86 -12.51 29.02
C ALA A 487 21.93 -12.36 27.51
N LEU A 488 22.33 -13.43 26.81
CA LEU A 488 22.32 -13.46 25.35
C LEU A 488 20.95 -13.86 24.82
N TRP A 489 20.45 -13.07 23.89
CA TRP A 489 19.24 -13.36 23.15
C TRP A 489 19.58 -13.76 21.72
N LEU A 490 19.06 -14.89 21.27
CA LEU A 490 19.35 -15.46 19.96
C LEU A 490 18.07 -15.48 19.12
N ALA A 491 18.15 -14.85 17.97
CA ALA A 491 17.11 -14.97 16.94
C ALA A 491 17.36 -16.25 16.13
N THR A 492 16.40 -17.16 16.11
CA THR A 492 16.51 -18.44 15.42
C THR A 492 15.36 -18.69 14.44
N GLU A 493 15.45 -19.72 13.63
CA GLU A 493 14.35 -20.20 12.76
C GLU A 493 13.30 -21.06 13.52
N GLY A 494 13.45 -21.21 14.83
CA GLY A 494 12.53 -22.00 15.68
C GLY A 494 12.12 -21.32 16.96
N GLY A 495 12.24 -19.98 17.03
CA GLY A 495 11.85 -19.18 18.18
C GLY A 495 12.93 -18.19 18.60
N LEU A 496 12.61 -17.44 19.63
CA LEU A 496 13.53 -16.59 20.36
C LEU A 496 14.15 -17.41 21.50
N VAL A 497 15.46 -17.31 21.68
CA VAL A 497 16.15 -18.04 22.74
C VAL A 497 16.86 -17.07 23.67
N LYS A 498 16.66 -17.21 24.98
CA LYS A 498 17.45 -16.56 26.01
C LYS A 498 18.49 -17.54 26.50
N PHE A 499 19.76 -17.14 26.48
CA PHE A 499 20.86 -17.90 27.08
C PHE A 499 21.40 -17.13 28.27
N ALA A 500 21.23 -17.67 29.45
CA ALA A 500 21.68 -17.10 30.70
C ALA A 500 22.14 -18.22 31.62
N GLU A 501 23.21 -18.00 32.37
CA GLU A 501 23.74 -18.95 33.36
C GLU A 501 23.96 -20.38 32.79
N GLY A 502 24.35 -20.45 31.51
CA GLY A 502 24.59 -21.71 30.82
C GLY A 502 23.36 -22.51 30.42
N ARG A 503 22.15 -21.89 30.47
CA ARG A 503 20.87 -22.52 30.13
C ARG A 503 20.15 -21.76 29.02
N PHE A 504 19.48 -22.53 28.17
CA PHE A 504 18.60 -22.00 27.13
C PHE A 504 17.15 -21.96 27.62
N THR A 505 16.48 -20.83 27.43
CA THR A 505 15.03 -20.70 27.56
C THR A 505 14.50 -20.32 26.20
N VAL A 506 13.62 -21.14 25.64
CA VAL A 506 13.05 -20.96 24.30
C VAL A 506 11.66 -20.35 24.41
N PHE A 507 11.38 -19.36 23.55
CA PHE A 507 10.08 -18.73 23.40
C PHE A 507 9.61 -18.91 21.96
N THR A 508 8.39 -19.37 21.82
CA THR A 508 7.74 -19.71 20.56
C THR A 508 6.39 -19.01 20.40
N THR A 509 5.68 -19.30 19.32
CA THR A 509 4.30 -18.86 19.14
C THR A 509 3.35 -19.36 20.24
N GLN A 510 3.69 -20.46 20.92
CA GLN A 510 2.93 -20.95 22.08
C GLN A 510 3.06 -20.02 23.31
N ASP A 511 4.14 -19.28 23.41
CA ASP A 511 4.41 -18.30 24.48
C ASP A 511 3.90 -16.89 24.12
N GLY A 512 3.32 -16.72 22.90
CA GLY A 512 2.78 -15.46 22.41
C GLY A 512 3.69 -14.70 21.42
N LEU A 513 4.82 -15.28 21.02
CA LEU A 513 5.65 -14.74 19.93
C LEU A 513 4.82 -14.75 18.63
N VAL A 514 4.92 -13.71 17.80
CA VAL A 514 4.10 -13.60 16.60
C VAL A 514 4.46 -14.64 15.51
N ASN A 515 5.72 -15.10 15.49
CA ASN A 515 6.22 -16.11 14.55
C ASN A 515 7.56 -16.66 15.04
N ASP A 516 7.79 -17.96 14.86
CA ASP A 516 9.01 -18.63 15.34
C ASP A 516 10.27 -18.29 14.53
N ARG A 517 10.14 -17.70 13.34
CA ARG A 517 11.26 -17.30 12.50
C ARG A 517 11.71 -15.88 12.86
N VAL A 518 12.47 -15.75 13.93
CA VAL A 518 12.99 -14.45 14.41
C VAL A 518 14.25 -14.09 13.62
N TRP A 519 14.30 -12.87 13.09
CA TRP A 519 15.41 -12.40 12.25
C TRP A 519 16.18 -11.23 12.84
N SER A 520 15.54 -10.40 13.67
CA SER A 520 16.22 -9.26 14.32
C SER A 520 15.75 -9.08 15.75
N ILE A 521 16.64 -8.55 16.57
CA ILE A 521 16.43 -8.20 17.98
C ILE A 521 16.90 -6.77 18.19
N HIS A 522 16.08 -5.95 18.80
CA HIS A 522 16.43 -4.59 19.22
C HIS A 522 15.94 -4.36 20.65
N GLU A 523 16.84 -3.94 21.55
CA GLU A 523 16.50 -3.55 22.90
C GLU A 523 16.47 -2.02 22.98
N ASP A 524 15.32 -1.47 23.38
CA ASP A 524 15.18 -0.02 23.54
C ASP A 524 15.70 0.51 24.88
N ALA A 525 15.64 1.83 25.07
CA ALA A 525 16.13 2.48 26.29
C ALA A 525 15.43 2.01 27.56
N ASP A 526 14.22 1.50 27.47
CA ASP A 526 13.41 1.01 28.57
C ASP A 526 13.60 -0.49 28.84
N GLY A 527 14.53 -1.16 28.14
CA GLY A 527 14.80 -2.60 28.24
C GLY A 527 13.73 -3.47 27.59
N VAL A 528 12.90 -2.90 26.71
CA VAL A 528 11.92 -3.64 25.95
C VAL A 528 12.59 -4.27 24.73
N LEU A 529 12.38 -5.57 24.54
CA LEU A 529 12.87 -6.25 23.35
C LEU A 529 11.83 -6.18 22.23
N TRP A 530 12.26 -5.66 21.10
CA TRP A 530 11.53 -5.61 19.84
C TRP A 530 12.08 -6.67 18.90
N LEU A 531 11.22 -7.57 18.45
CA LEU A 531 11.62 -8.78 17.72
C LEU A 531 11.00 -8.74 16.32
N GLY A 532 11.84 -8.66 15.32
CA GLY A 532 11.44 -8.72 13.94
C GLY A 532 11.43 -10.16 13.43
N THR A 533 10.36 -10.51 12.70
CA THR A 533 10.20 -11.85 12.13
C THR A 533 10.20 -11.82 10.61
N PHE A 534 10.41 -12.97 9.99
CA PHE A 534 10.48 -13.09 8.53
C PHE A 534 9.17 -12.67 7.83
N ASP A 535 8.03 -13.13 8.34
CA ASP A 535 6.72 -12.96 7.71
C ASP A 535 5.53 -12.86 8.71
N GLY A 536 5.81 -12.91 10.02
CA GLY A 536 4.77 -12.88 11.05
C GLY A 536 4.47 -11.49 11.62
N GLY A 537 5.35 -10.52 11.45
CA GLY A 537 5.20 -9.18 12.01
C GLY A 537 6.28 -8.84 13.04
N LEU A 538 5.93 -7.92 13.93
CA LEU A 538 6.75 -7.44 15.04
C LEU A 538 6.20 -8.00 16.36
N SER A 539 7.08 -8.50 17.23
CA SER A 539 6.74 -8.80 18.62
C SER A 539 7.45 -7.85 19.58
N ARG A 540 6.75 -7.42 20.60
CA ARG A 540 7.27 -6.66 21.74
C ARG A 540 7.30 -7.57 22.96
N LEU A 541 8.47 -7.75 23.56
CA LEU A 541 8.60 -8.48 24.82
C LEU A 541 8.93 -7.49 25.95
N LYS A 542 8.02 -7.36 26.89
CA LYS A 542 8.18 -6.53 28.09
C LYS A 542 7.71 -7.30 29.33
N ASN A 543 8.56 -7.37 30.35
CA ASN A 543 8.23 -8.07 31.60
C ASN A 543 7.71 -9.51 31.39
N GLY A 544 8.31 -10.25 30.45
CA GLY A 544 7.91 -11.62 30.13
C GLY A 544 6.64 -11.76 29.30
N ARG A 545 5.98 -10.67 28.90
CA ARG A 545 4.76 -10.68 28.10
C ARG A 545 5.03 -10.25 26.66
N PHE A 546 4.54 -11.06 25.72
CA PHE A 546 4.53 -10.72 24.31
C PHE A 546 3.32 -9.88 23.90
N THR A 547 3.54 -8.94 23.01
CA THR A 547 2.49 -8.23 22.26
C THR A 547 2.86 -8.29 20.79
N SER A 548 1.93 -8.71 19.96
CA SER A 548 2.15 -8.95 18.54
C SER A 548 1.50 -7.85 17.68
N TYR A 549 2.20 -7.46 16.62
CA TYR A 549 1.74 -6.47 15.65
C TYR A 549 1.91 -7.05 14.26
N THR A 550 0.83 -7.01 13.47
CA THR A 550 0.77 -7.46 12.09
C THR A 550 0.16 -6.37 11.21
N THR A 551 -0.04 -6.67 9.94
CA THR A 551 -0.76 -5.78 9.03
C THR A 551 -2.21 -5.53 9.48
N GLU A 552 -2.82 -6.43 10.23
CA GLU A 552 -4.15 -6.25 10.81
C GLU A 552 -4.15 -5.16 11.91
N GLN A 553 -3.07 -5.04 12.66
CA GLN A 553 -2.89 -3.98 13.66
C GLN A 553 -2.27 -2.70 13.08
N GLY A 554 -2.05 -2.65 11.75
CA GLY A 554 -1.62 -1.44 11.05
C GLY A 554 -0.14 -1.39 10.66
N LEU A 555 0.64 -2.49 10.79
CA LEU A 555 1.96 -2.54 10.19
C LEU A 555 1.86 -2.50 8.66
N TYR A 556 2.83 -1.87 8.03
CA TYR A 556 2.93 -1.83 6.57
C TYR A 556 3.17 -3.20 5.94
N ASN A 557 3.97 -4.03 6.61
CA ASN A 557 4.34 -5.37 6.13
C ASN A 557 4.64 -6.29 7.33
N ASN A 558 4.34 -7.58 7.19
CA ASN A 558 4.63 -8.58 8.20
C ASN A 558 6.10 -9.05 8.20
N GLY A 559 6.88 -8.78 7.16
CA GLY A 559 8.32 -8.97 7.18
C GLY A 559 9.00 -7.84 7.95
N VAL A 560 9.76 -8.16 9.01
CA VAL A 560 10.54 -7.22 9.80
C VAL A 560 11.96 -7.74 9.91
N PHE A 561 12.85 -7.25 9.03
CA PHE A 561 14.18 -7.83 8.86
C PHE A 561 15.25 -7.17 9.73
N GLN A 562 15.13 -5.86 9.95
CA GLN A 562 15.98 -5.07 10.81
C GLN A 562 15.15 -4.00 11.50
N ILE A 563 15.44 -3.71 12.74
CA ILE A 563 14.81 -2.68 13.56
C ILE A 563 15.88 -1.70 14.02
N LEU A 564 15.67 -0.41 13.77
CA LEU A 564 16.51 0.69 14.25
C LEU A 564 15.64 1.76 14.88
N GLU A 565 16.08 2.38 15.96
CA GLU A 565 15.37 3.49 16.62
C GLU A 565 16.05 4.83 16.27
N ASP A 566 15.24 5.80 15.79
CA ASP A 566 15.71 7.15 15.53
C ASP A 566 15.75 8.00 16.83
N ARG A 567 16.16 9.28 16.73
CA ARG A 567 16.22 10.19 17.88
C ARG A 567 14.83 10.73 18.29
N HIS A 568 13.83 10.56 17.44
CA HIS A 568 12.44 10.99 17.66
C HIS A 568 11.57 9.89 18.27
N GLY A 569 12.14 8.74 18.59
CA GLY A 569 11.42 7.60 19.15
C GLY A 569 10.55 6.87 18.14
N ASN A 570 10.94 6.83 16.87
CA ASN A 570 10.33 5.96 15.90
C ASN A 570 11.16 4.70 15.69
N LEU A 571 10.49 3.56 15.57
CA LEU A 571 11.10 2.33 15.10
C LEU A 571 11.04 2.27 13.57
N TRP A 572 12.20 2.16 12.96
CA TRP A 572 12.37 1.97 11.52
C TRP A 572 12.61 0.51 11.23
N MET A 573 11.85 -0.03 10.31
CA MET A 573 11.87 -1.45 9.96
C MET A 573 12.07 -1.61 8.47
N SER A 574 12.93 -2.57 8.10
CA SER A 574 13.13 -2.98 6.71
C SER A 574 12.31 -4.22 6.39
N CYS A 575 11.80 -4.31 5.16
CA CYS A 575 10.99 -5.44 4.68
C CYS A 575 11.20 -5.68 3.17
N PHE A 576 10.50 -6.65 2.59
CA PHE A 576 10.52 -6.91 1.13
C PHE A 576 9.95 -5.76 0.26
N ARG A 577 9.25 -4.79 0.84
CA ARG A 577 8.58 -3.71 0.12
C ARG A 577 9.18 -2.32 0.42
N GLY A 578 10.31 -2.27 1.07
CA GLY A 578 11.00 -1.03 1.44
C GLY A 578 11.24 -0.90 2.93
N LEU A 579 11.32 0.35 3.35
CA LEU A 579 11.43 0.73 4.74
C LEU A 579 10.08 1.26 5.22
N TYR A 580 9.80 1.13 6.50
CA TYR A 580 8.68 1.81 7.13
C TYR A 580 9.00 2.18 8.57
N ARG A 581 8.35 3.20 9.07
CA ARG A 581 8.47 3.65 10.46
C ARG A 581 7.14 3.59 11.18
N VAL A 582 7.23 3.33 12.48
CA VAL A 582 6.10 3.43 13.42
C VAL A 582 6.58 4.15 14.67
N GLY A 583 5.80 5.06 15.20
CA GLY A 583 6.11 5.70 16.48
C GLY A 583 6.10 4.68 17.62
N LYS A 584 7.20 4.58 18.38
CA LYS A 584 7.32 3.65 19.52
C LYS A 584 6.21 3.87 20.56
N GLN A 585 5.79 5.13 20.76
CA GLN A 585 4.69 5.45 21.64
C GLN A 585 3.36 4.82 21.19
N GLN A 586 3.06 4.83 19.88
CA GLN A 586 1.86 4.18 19.35
C GLN A 586 1.88 2.65 19.57
N LEU A 587 3.06 2.02 19.40
CA LEU A 587 3.22 0.60 19.70
C LEU A 587 2.97 0.31 21.19
N ASN A 588 3.45 1.17 22.08
CA ASN A 588 3.19 1.05 23.50
C ASN A 588 1.72 1.29 23.84
N ASP A 589 1.08 2.32 23.26
CA ASP A 589 -0.32 2.63 23.49
C ASP A 589 -1.26 1.52 22.98
N PHE A 590 -0.88 0.86 21.88
CA PHE A 590 -1.58 -0.36 21.43
C PHE A 590 -1.43 -1.50 22.45
N ALA A 591 -0.19 -1.75 22.94
CA ALA A 591 0.06 -2.80 23.94
C ALA A 591 -0.69 -2.55 25.25
N ASP A 592 -0.91 -1.28 25.59
CA ASP A 592 -1.68 -0.84 26.75
C ASP A 592 -3.20 -0.81 26.49
N GLY A 593 -3.68 -1.13 25.29
CA GLY A 593 -5.09 -1.11 24.91
C GLY A 593 -5.70 0.29 24.73
N LYS A 594 -4.88 1.36 24.63
CA LYS A 594 -5.35 2.73 24.43
C LYS A 594 -5.78 3.03 23.00
N ILE A 595 -5.20 2.33 22.05
CA ILE A 595 -5.53 2.42 20.62
C ILE A 595 -5.73 1.02 20.03
N SER A 596 -6.55 0.91 18.99
CA SER A 596 -6.88 -0.36 18.33
C SER A 596 -5.95 -0.71 17.17
N ALA A 597 -5.19 0.25 16.63
CA ALA A 597 -4.25 0.04 15.55
C ALA A 597 -3.16 1.11 15.55
N VAL A 598 -1.99 0.74 15.00
CA VAL A 598 -0.84 1.64 14.80
C VAL A 598 -0.83 2.20 13.38
N ILE A 599 -0.09 3.29 13.19
CA ILE A 599 0.08 3.94 11.89
C ILE A 599 1.51 3.73 11.41
N SER A 600 1.67 3.09 10.26
CA SER A 600 2.95 2.91 9.59
C SER A 600 3.10 3.90 8.43
N THR A 601 4.24 4.58 8.35
CA THR A 601 4.62 5.40 7.18
C THR A 601 5.64 4.63 6.35
N ALA A 602 5.31 4.33 5.09
CA ALA A 602 6.17 3.54 4.21
C ALA A 602 7.08 4.43 3.35
N PHE A 603 8.26 3.88 3.01
CA PHE A 603 9.28 4.50 2.18
C PHE A 603 9.82 3.48 1.17
N GLY A 604 9.92 3.89 -0.08
CA GLY A 604 10.32 3.01 -1.17
C GLY A 604 11.17 3.69 -2.23
N LYS A 605 11.13 3.17 -3.45
CA LYS A 605 11.83 3.75 -4.61
C LYS A 605 11.41 5.20 -4.85
N THR A 606 10.15 5.53 -4.62
CA THR A 606 9.63 6.89 -4.75
C THR A 606 10.23 7.88 -3.75
N ASP A 607 10.79 7.39 -2.64
CA ASP A 607 11.43 8.21 -1.60
C ASP A 607 12.96 8.27 -1.74
N GLY A 608 13.53 7.60 -2.77
CA GLY A 608 14.96 7.63 -3.08
C GLY A 608 15.70 6.30 -2.89
N MET A 609 15.02 5.22 -2.50
CA MET A 609 15.67 3.90 -2.43
C MET A 609 16.04 3.41 -3.84
N LEU A 610 17.25 2.86 -3.99
CA LEU A 610 17.70 2.21 -5.24
C LEU A 610 16.96 0.88 -5.47
N SER A 611 16.60 0.20 -4.40
CA SER A 611 15.75 -0.99 -4.40
C SER A 611 14.81 -0.94 -3.20
N SER A 612 13.55 -1.33 -3.39
CA SER A 612 12.62 -1.57 -2.28
C SER A 612 12.85 -2.92 -1.60
N ASP A 613 13.55 -3.86 -2.27
CA ASP A 613 13.80 -5.17 -1.69
C ASP A 613 14.96 -5.06 -0.69
N CYS A 614 14.63 -4.99 0.59
CA CYS A 614 15.62 -5.00 1.65
C CYS A 614 16.11 -6.42 1.92
N ASN A 615 17.37 -6.52 2.33
CA ASN A 615 17.96 -7.77 2.72
C ASN A 615 17.95 -7.90 4.26
N GLY A 616 17.93 -9.12 4.79
CA GLY A 616 17.87 -9.36 6.22
C GLY A 616 18.30 -10.74 6.64
N GLY A 617 18.14 -11.04 7.94
CA GLY A 617 18.56 -12.31 8.51
C GLY A 617 20.08 -12.49 8.55
N ARG A 618 20.82 -11.37 8.54
CA ARG A 618 22.27 -11.24 8.72
C ARG A 618 22.51 -10.14 9.74
N GLN A 619 23.65 -10.17 10.41
CA GLN A 619 23.92 -9.20 11.47
C GLN A 619 25.21 -8.41 11.22
N PRO A 620 25.09 -7.07 11.28
CA PRO A 620 23.87 -6.26 11.33
C PRO A 620 23.34 -5.95 9.91
N SER A 621 22.03 -6.14 9.65
CA SER A 621 21.41 -5.74 8.39
C SER A 621 21.05 -4.23 8.33
N GLY A 622 21.39 -3.50 9.37
CA GLY A 622 21.28 -2.05 9.45
C GLY A 622 22.00 -1.50 10.66
N VAL A 623 22.40 -0.24 10.58
CA VAL A 623 23.13 0.47 11.62
C VAL A 623 22.71 1.93 11.69
N LYS A 624 22.79 2.54 12.86
CA LYS A 624 22.64 3.98 13.09
C LYS A 624 24.03 4.58 13.31
N THR A 625 24.41 5.56 12.50
CA THR A 625 25.65 6.31 12.62
C THR A 625 25.56 7.39 13.69
N SER A 626 26.70 7.94 14.14
CA SER A 626 26.77 8.96 15.20
C SER A 626 26.02 10.23 14.84
N ASP A 627 25.95 10.60 13.55
CA ASP A 627 25.18 11.72 13.01
C ASP A 627 23.67 11.47 12.97
N GLY A 628 23.22 10.26 13.33
CA GLY A 628 21.81 9.87 13.41
C GLY A 628 21.24 9.30 12.13
N ARG A 629 22.01 9.16 11.05
CA ARG A 629 21.57 8.48 9.83
C ARG A 629 21.38 7.00 10.08
N LEU A 630 20.36 6.43 9.43
CA LEU A 630 20.02 5.00 9.49
C LEU A 630 20.40 4.35 8.16
N TRP A 631 21.17 3.29 8.23
CA TRP A 631 21.64 2.53 7.07
C TRP A 631 20.97 1.16 7.06
N PHE A 632 20.45 0.74 5.91
CA PHE A 632 19.81 -0.56 5.73
C PHE A 632 20.33 -1.27 4.50
N THR A 633 20.52 -2.56 4.60
CA THR A 633 20.96 -3.40 3.47
C THR A 633 19.82 -3.68 2.50
N THR A 634 20.12 -3.63 1.20
CA THR A 634 19.16 -3.93 0.13
C THR A 634 19.79 -4.84 -0.92
N LEU A 635 18.99 -5.33 -1.86
CA LEU A 635 19.48 -6.09 -3.03
C LEU A 635 20.19 -5.20 -4.07
N ARG A 636 20.19 -3.87 -3.88
CA ARG A 636 20.98 -2.93 -4.69
C ARG A 636 21.73 -1.95 -3.80
N GLY A 637 22.68 -2.52 -3.02
CA GLY A 637 23.53 -1.77 -2.11
C GLY A 637 22.85 -1.48 -0.77
N VAL A 638 23.06 -0.28 -0.25
CA VAL A 638 22.51 0.16 1.02
C VAL A 638 21.62 1.39 0.82
N ALA A 639 20.53 1.46 1.59
CA ALA A 639 19.69 2.64 1.70
C ALA A 639 20.12 3.41 2.97
N VAL A 640 20.26 4.72 2.83
CA VAL A 640 20.65 5.64 3.92
C VAL A 640 19.53 6.64 4.13
N VAL A 641 18.96 6.63 5.32
CA VAL A 641 17.87 7.53 5.71
C VAL A 641 18.43 8.58 6.66
N ASN A 642 18.07 9.84 6.43
CA ASN A 642 18.27 10.90 7.43
C ASN A 642 16.93 11.25 8.08
N PRO A 643 16.59 10.72 9.28
CA PRO A 643 15.32 10.97 9.94
C PRO A 643 15.06 12.45 10.25
N GLU A 644 16.13 13.23 10.51
CA GLU A 644 16.05 14.66 10.83
C GLU A 644 15.52 15.51 9.66
N GLN A 645 15.66 15.02 8.44
CA GLN A 645 15.19 15.71 7.24
C GLN A 645 13.74 15.38 6.89
N ILE A 646 13.17 14.38 7.55
CA ILE A 646 11.80 13.95 7.27
C ILE A 646 10.84 14.81 8.09
N THR A 647 10.30 15.81 7.46
CA THR A 647 9.22 16.62 8.02
C THR A 647 7.89 15.88 7.90
N SER A 648 7.17 15.76 9.00
CA SER A 648 5.80 15.28 8.99
C SER A 648 4.92 16.29 8.25
N ASN A 649 3.96 15.82 7.48
CA ASN A 649 2.93 16.66 6.88
C ASN A 649 1.81 16.94 7.91
N PRO A 650 1.77 18.13 8.54
CA PRO A 650 0.76 18.44 9.54
C PRO A 650 -0.62 18.79 8.92
N THR A 651 -0.69 18.88 7.59
CA THR A 651 -1.89 19.36 6.89
C THR A 651 -2.88 18.21 6.69
N PRO A 652 -4.08 18.26 7.28
CA PRO A 652 -5.12 17.29 6.99
C PRO A 652 -5.61 17.45 5.55
N PRO A 653 -5.79 16.36 4.80
CA PRO A 653 -6.15 16.43 3.38
C PRO A 653 -7.62 16.89 3.24
N PRO A 654 -7.95 17.82 2.33
CA PRO A 654 -9.33 18.10 1.95
C PRO A 654 -10.00 16.83 1.40
N VAL A 655 -11.19 16.53 1.90
CA VAL A 655 -11.98 15.35 1.51
C VAL A 655 -13.15 15.79 0.65
N LEU A 656 -13.36 15.11 -0.47
CA LEU A 656 -14.41 15.44 -1.43
C LEU A 656 -15.14 14.18 -1.89
N ILE A 657 -16.46 14.30 -2.07
CA ILE A 657 -17.27 13.31 -2.77
C ILE A 657 -17.31 13.73 -4.24
N GLU A 658 -16.78 12.90 -5.13
CA GLU A 658 -16.60 13.23 -6.54
C GLU A 658 -17.84 12.92 -7.38
N SER A 659 -18.42 11.75 -7.15
CA SER A 659 -19.60 11.29 -7.90
C SER A 659 -20.34 10.19 -7.14
N ALA A 660 -21.57 9.99 -7.53
CA ALA A 660 -22.34 8.80 -7.17
C ALA A 660 -22.84 8.12 -8.44
N THR A 661 -22.89 6.80 -8.42
CA THR A 661 -23.52 6.03 -9.49
C THR A 661 -24.59 5.11 -8.91
N LEU A 662 -25.69 4.98 -9.64
CA LEU A 662 -26.78 4.08 -9.33
C LEU A 662 -26.87 3.02 -10.42
N ASP A 663 -26.70 1.76 -10.06
CA ASP A 663 -26.70 0.63 -11.01
C ASP A 663 -25.77 0.88 -12.22
N ARG A 664 -24.56 1.45 -11.96
CA ARG A 664 -23.53 1.86 -12.94
C ARG A 664 -23.88 3.10 -13.80
N ALA A 665 -25.04 3.73 -13.61
CA ALA A 665 -25.37 4.97 -14.29
C ALA A 665 -25.00 6.18 -13.40
N PRO A 666 -24.45 7.27 -13.95
CA PRO A 666 -24.15 8.47 -13.17
C PRO A 666 -25.39 9.03 -12.51
N ALA A 667 -25.31 9.31 -11.22
CA ALA A 667 -26.37 9.95 -10.47
C ALA A 667 -26.08 11.44 -10.28
N SER A 668 -27.09 12.29 -10.49
CA SER A 668 -26.94 13.72 -10.29
C SER A 668 -26.93 14.05 -8.79
N ILE A 669 -25.80 14.54 -8.30
CA ILE A 669 -25.67 15.10 -6.95
C ILE A 669 -26.11 16.56 -7.04
N ALA A 670 -27.17 16.93 -6.32
CA ALA A 670 -27.57 18.33 -6.24
C ALA A 670 -26.51 19.11 -5.44
N ALA A 671 -25.89 20.08 -6.09
CA ALA A 671 -24.94 21.00 -5.47
C ALA A 671 -25.70 22.08 -4.68
N GLY A 672 -25.31 22.29 -3.42
CA GLY A 672 -25.87 23.28 -2.52
C GLY A 672 -25.05 23.34 -1.24
N VAL A 673 -25.54 24.03 -0.22
CA VAL A 673 -24.91 24.12 1.11
C VAL A 673 -24.72 22.72 1.73
N ALA A 674 -25.53 21.73 1.30
CA ALA A 674 -25.30 20.30 1.56
C ALA A 674 -25.59 19.51 0.27
N ALA A 675 -24.60 18.70 -0.15
CA ALA A 675 -24.75 17.79 -1.27
C ALA A 675 -25.87 16.78 -0.97
N SER A 676 -26.79 16.56 -1.92
CA SER A 676 -27.90 15.62 -1.73
C SER A 676 -28.14 14.76 -2.96
N LEU A 677 -28.50 13.49 -2.72
CA LEU A 677 -28.83 12.49 -3.71
C LEU A 677 -30.20 11.90 -3.42
N ARG A 678 -31.08 11.91 -4.42
CA ARG A 678 -32.39 11.23 -4.35
C ARG A 678 -32.36 9.98 -5.19
N ILE A 679 -32.66 8.84 -4.57
CA ILE A 679 -32.67 7.54 -5.21
C ILE A 679 -34.12 7.14 -5.45
N ALA A 680 -34.50 6.97 -6.72
CA ALA A 680 -35.82 6.49 -7.11
C ALA A 680 -35.97 5.00 -6.75
N PRO A 681 -37.19 4.51 -6.57
CA PRO A 681 -37.46 3.09 -6.36
C PRO A 681 -36.95 2.23 -7.52
N GLY A 682 -36.40 1.06 -7.23
CA GLY A 682 -35.92 0.11 -8.23
C GLY A 682 -34.43 0.07 -8.43
N HIS A 683 -33.67 1.02 -7.85
CA HIS A 683 -32.20 0.95 -7.83
C HIS A 683 -31.72 0.07 -6.69
N SER A 684 -30.76 -0.79 -7.01
CA SER A 684 -30.23 -1.78 -6.04
C SER A 684 -28.82 -1.48 -5.58
N ASN A 685 -27.99 -0.83 -6.39
CA ASN A 685 -26.60 -0.58 -6.07
C ASN A 685 -26.27 0.91 -6.11
N LEU A 686 -25.74 1.40 -5.01
CA LEU A 686 -25.17 2.74 -4.90
C LEU A 686 -23.66 2.62 -4.77
N GLU A 687 -22.94 3.27 -5.65
CA GLU A 687 -21.50 3.48 -5.54
C GLU A 687 -21.23 4.97 -5.31
N VAL A 688 -20.48 5.29 -4.28
CA VAL A 688 -20.04 6.66 -3.97
C VAL A 688 -18.55 6.74 -4.15
N ALA A 689 -18.08 7.53 -5.11
CA ALA A 689 -16.67 7.82 -5.32
C ALA A 689 -16.27 9.07 -4.53
N TYR A 690 -15.15 8.97 -3.83
CA TYR A 690 -14.59 10.03 -3.02
C TYR A 690 -13.07 10.11 -3.18
N THR A 691 -12.52 11.28 -2.86
CA THR A 691 -11.08 11.50 -2.89
C THR A 691 -10.65 12.36 -1.71
N ALA A 692 -9.34 12.38 -1.46
CA ALA A 692 -8.75 13.35 -0.54
C ALA A 692 -7.43 13.84 -1.14
N LEU A 693 -7.26 15.15 -1.08
CA LEU A 693 -6.22 15.85 -1.83
C LEU A 693 -4.98 16.05 -0.95
N SER A 694 -4.10 15.06 -0.99
CA SER A 694 -2.73 15.13 -0.48
C SER A 694 -1.78 14.68 -1.58
N PHE A 695 -0.81 15.53 -1.89
CA PHE A 695 0.07 15.35 -3.04
C PHE A 695 1.44 14.78 -2.68
N ILE A 696 1.79 14.74 -1.40
CA ILE A 696 3.11 14.21 -0.97
C ILE A 696 3.18 12.70 -1.20
N LYS A 697 2.16 11.95 -0.74
CA LYS A 697 2.02 10.50 -0.92
C LYS A 697 0.56 10.13 -1.14
N ALA A 698 0.01 10.50 -2.29
CA ALA A 698 -1.40 10.34 -2.64
C ALA A 698 -1.88 8.88 -2.62
N ASP A 699 -0.97 7.93 -2.87
CA ASP A 699 -1.19 6.50 -2.83
C ASP A 699 -1.30 5.91 -1.41
N GLN A 700 -0.85 6.67 -0.39
CA GLN A 700 -0.89 6.27 1.03
C GLN A 700 -1.99 6.97 1.83
N VAL A 701 -2.82 7.79 1.19
CA VAL A 701 -3.99 8.41 1.83
C VAL A 701 -4.97 7.32 2.25
N ARG A 702 -5.41 7.37 3.51
CA ARG A 702 -6.33 6.40 4.09
C ARG A 702 -7.69 7.01 4.33
N PHE A 703 -8.73 6.20 4.16
CA PHE A 703 -10.11 6.62 4.26
C PHE A 703 -10.87 5.77 5.28
N LYS A 704 -11.82 6.42 5.95
CA LYS A 704 -12.92 5.80 6.68
C LYS A 704 -14.22 6.39 6.18
N TYR A 705 -15.24 5.55 6.03
CA TYR A 705 -16.56 6.02 5.68
C TYR A 705 -17.63 5.36 6.53
N GLN A 706 -18.78 5.98 6.61
CA GLN A 706 -19.96 5.49 7.31
C GLN A 706 -21.22 5.99 6.62
N LEU A 707 -22.17 5.12 6.41
CA LEU A 707 -23.52 5.46 6.01
C LEU A 707 -24.41 5.47 7.26
N ILE A 708 -24.60 6.64 7.85
CA ILE A 708 -25.45 6.82 9.03
C ILE A 708 -26.86 6.38 8.69
N GLY A 709 -27.43 5.49 9.48
CA GLY A 709 -28.71 4.83 9.22
C GLY A 709 -28.59 3.42 8.66
N GLN A 710 -27.38 2.99 8.27
CA GLN A 710 -27.08 1.63 7.79
C GLN A 710 -25.91 1.01 8.54
N ASP A 711 -24.78 1.72 8.65
CA ASP A 711 -23.56 1.22 9.28
C ASP A 711 -23.56 1.56 10.78
N PRO A 712 -23.31 0.62 11.70
CA PRO A 712 -23.23 0.91 13.13
C PRO A 712 -21.99 1.75 13.45
N ASP A 713 -20.86 1.45 12.79
CA ASP A 713 -19.56 2.07 13.03
C ASP A 713 -18.88 2.52 11.72
N TRP A 714 -17.73 3.20 11.87
CA TRP A 714 -16.89 3.56 10.75
C TRP A 714 -16.28 2.33 10.06
N ILE A 715 -16.39 2.28 8.74
CA ILE A 715 -15.78 1.25 7.90
C ILE A 715 -14.39 1.73 7.48
N GLU A 716 -13.35 0.96 7.83
CA GLU A 716 -11.98 1.18 7.39
C GLU A 716 -11.83 0.83 5.90
N ALA A 717 -11.73 1.84 5.05
CA ALA A 717 -11.59 1.64 3.61
C ALA A 717 -10.12 1.42 3.17
N GLY A 718 -9.14 1.71 4.05
CA GLY A 718 -7.73 1.75 3.66
C GLY A 718 -7.51 2.82 2.59
N THR A 719 -6.92 2.44 1.47
CA THR A 719 -6.66 3.37 0.35
C THR A 719 -7.74 3.35 -0.74
N ARG A 720 -8.82 2.60 -0.54
CA ARG A 720 -9.95 2.55 -1.50
C ARG A 720 -10.67 3.90 -1.56
N ARG A 721 -11.03 4.34 -2.75
CA ARG A 721 -11.68 5.62 -3.03
C ARG A 721 -13.14 5.46 -3.46
N VAL A 722 -13.74 4.32 -3.15
CA VAL A 722 -15.11 3.99 -3.54
C VAL A 722 -15.76 3.22 -2.41
N ALA A 723 -16.99 3.61 -2.06
CA ALA A 723 -17.88 2.88 -1.16
C ALA A 723 -19.06 2.30 -1.96
N ASN A 724 -19.37 1.04 -1.71
CA ASN A 724 -20.45 0.33 -2.38
C ASN A 724 -21.50 -0.10 -1.37
N TYR A 725 -22.77 0.21 -1.66
CA TYR A 725 -23.92 -0.20 -0.89
C TYR A 725 -24.94 -0.85 -1.79
N SER A 726 -25.45 -2.00 -1.36
CA SER A 726 -26.49 -2.70 -2.09
C SER A 726 -27.78 -2.74 -1.28
N TYR A 727 -28.91 -2.60 -1.96
CA TYR A 727 -30.26 -2.75 -1.39
C TYR A 727 -30.55 -1.83 -0.19
N LEU A 728 -30.33 -0.53 -0.34
CA LEU A 728 -30.72 0.44 0.67
C LEU A 728 -32.25 0.48 0.80
N ARG A 729 -32.73 0.41 2.03
CA ARG A 729 -34.16 0.51 2.34
C ARG A 729 -34.65 1.96 2.12
N PRO A 730 -35.94 2.17 1.80
CA PRO A 730 -36.48 3.52 1.78
C PRO A 730 -36.26 4.24 3.11
N GLY A 731 -35.72 5.46 3.03
CA GLY A 731 -35.34 6.22 4.21
C GLY A 731 -34.35 7.31 3.89
N SER A 732 -33.91 8.01 4.92
CA SER A 732 -32.88 9.07 4.83
C SER A 732 -31.61 8.57 5.46
N TYR A 733 -30.51 8.73 4.75
CA TYR A 733 -29.16 8.34 5.15
C TYR A 733 -28.23 9.52 5.00
N THR A 734 -27.12 9.49 5.73
CA THR A 734 -26.03 10.44 5.52
C THR A 734 -24.74 9.66 5.33
N PHE A 735 -24.21 9.70 4.13
CA PHE A 735 -22.87 9.16 3.85
C PHE A 735 -21.83 10.17 4.34
N ARG A 736 -20.90 9.70 5.17
CA ARG A 736 -19.78 10.48 5.66
C ARG A 736 -18.49 9.79 5.28
N VAL A 737 -17.49 10.57 4.88
CA VAL A 737 -16.15 10.08 4.60
C VAL A 737 -15.12 11.02 5.18
N ILE A 738 -14.12 10.46 5.85
CA ILE A 738 -12.96 11.17 6.39
C ILE A 738 -11.69 10.55 5.82
N ALA A 739 -10.61 11.31 5.81
CA ALA A 739 -9.34 10.82 5.30
C ALA A 739 -8.17 11.29 6.15
N ALA A 740 -7.10 10.50 6.14
CA ALA A 740 -5.81 10.86 6.71
C ALA A 740 -4.74 10.91 5.62
N ASN A 741 -3.80 11.84 5.76
CA ASN A 741 -2.60 11.85 4.94
C ASN A 741 -1.66 10.66 5.30
N SER A 742 -0.52 10.55 4.61
CA SER A 742 0.48 9.49 4.83
C SER A 742 1.07 9.45 6.24
N ASP A 743 1.04 10.57 6.96
CA ASP A 743 1.54 10.69 8.33
C ASP A 743 0.46 10.46 9.39
N GLY A 744 -0.77 10.12 8.95
CA GLY A 744 -1.88 9.80 9.83
C GLY A 744 -2.62 11.00 10.41
N VAL A 745 -2.46 12.19 9.82
CA VAL A 745 -3.21 13.39 10.22
C VAL A 745 -4.59 13.33 9.57
N TRP A 746 -5.62 13.12 10.40
CA TRP A 746 -7.01 12.97 9.95
C TRP A 746 -7.69 14.33 9.74
N ASN A 747 -8.39 14.43 8.61
CA ASN A 747 -9.44 15.43 8.43
C ASN A 747 -10.76 14.87 9.00
N THR A 748 -11.08 15.24 10.22
CA THR A 748 -12.26 14.75 10.95
C THR A 748 -13.57 15.41 10.53
N GLU A 749 -13.52 16.57 9.87
CA GLU A 749 -14.69 17.22 9.27
C GLU A 749 -15.20 16.37 8.08
N GLY A 750 -14.28 15.96 7.21
CA GLY A 750 -14.54 15.09 6.08
C GLY A 750 -15.49 15.70 5.05
N ALA A 751 -16.18 14.83 4.30
CA ALA A 751 -17.24 15.19 3.37
C ALA A 751 -18.52 14.41 3.67
N GLN A 752 -19.67 15.01 3.37
CA GLN A 752 -20.98 14.43 3.66
C GLN A 752 -21.90 14.51 2.43
N LEU A 753 -22.72 13.46 2.23
CA LEU A 753 -23.75 13.39 1.22
C LEU A 753 -25.04 12.88 1.85
N SER A 754 -26.07 13.71 1.79
CA SER A 754 -27.43 13.32 2.24
C SER A 754 -28.08 12.45 1.16
N ILE A 755 -28.51 11.26 1.52
CA ILE A 755 -29.11 10.31 0.58
C ILE A 755 -30.53 10.02 1.02
N THR A 756 -31.49 10.23 0.11
CA THR A 756 -32.89 9.91 0.35
C THR A 756 -33.34 8.83 -0.63
N VAL A 757 -33.64 7.65 -0.11
CA VAL A 757 -34.21 6.55 -0.88
C VAL A 757 -35.73 6.63 -0.82
N LEU A 758 -36.37 6.84 -1.96
CA LEU A 758 -37.79 6.96 -2.04
C LEU A 758 -38.46 5.60 -1.97
N PRO A 759 -39.55 5.45 -1.21
CA PRO A 759 -40.30 4.20 -1.18
C PRO A 759 -40.99 3.95 -2.53
N ALA A 760 -41.05 2.69 -2.96
CA ALA A 760 -41.89 2.30 -4.07
C ALA A 760 -43.36 2.56 -3.72
N PHE A 761 -44.19 2.81 -4.73
CA PHE A 761 -45.60 3.15 -4.53
C PHE A 761 -46.35 2.14 -3.64
N TYR A 762 -45.98 0.84 -3.78
CA TYR A 762 -46.57 -0.25 -2.97
C TYR A 762 -46.07 -0.27 -1.51
N GLN A 763 -45.02 0.47 -1.17
CA GLN A 763 -44.47 0.58 0.19
C GLN A 763 -45.06 1.81 0.92
N THR A 764 -45.76 2.70 0.23
CA THR A 764 -46.39 3.88 0.79
C THR A 764 -47.59 3.52 1.67
N TRP A 765 -47.86 4.33 2.71
CA TRP A 765 -48.94 4.05 3.66
C TRP A 765 -50.34 4.00 2.99
N TRP A 766 -50.59 4.88 1.99
CA TRP A 766 -51.86 4.92 1.27
C TRP A 766 -52.04 3.67 0.40
N PHE A 767 -50.98 3.15 -0.25
CA PHE A 767 -51.04 1.92 -1.02
C PHE A 767 -51.27 0.70 -0.12
N ARG A 768 -50.56 0.65 1.05
CA ARG A 768 -50.79 -0.40 2.05
C ARG A 768 -52.21 -0.38 2.59
N LEU A 769 -52.75 0.85 2.81
CA LEU A 769 -54.18 1.01 3.19
C LEU A 769 -55.11 0.49 2.09
N LEU A 770 -54.84 0.86 0.83
CA LEU A 770 -55.60 0.39 -0.33
C LEU A 770 -55.47 -1.13 -0.51
N ALA A 771 -54.27 -1.70 -0.32
CA ALA A 771 -54.01 -3.14 -0.33
C ALA A 771 -54.77 -3.85 0.82
N VAL A 772 -54.78 -3.29 2.03
CA VAL A 772 -55.52 -3.81 3.18
C VAL A 772 -57.01 -3.76 2.89
N LEU A 773 -57.54 -2.66 2.32
CA LEU A 773 -58.94 -2.55 1.89
C LEU A 773 -59.30 -3.54 0.76
N ALA A 774 -58.40 -3.73 -0.19
CA ALA A 774 -58.56 -4.71 -1.26
C ALA A 774 -58.48 -6.15 -0.70
N VAL A 775 -57.58 -6.43 0.26
CA VAL A 775 -57.50 -7.71 0.93
C VAL A 775 -58.73 -7.94 1.82
N ALA A 776 -59.21 -6.90 2.56
CA ALA A 776 -60.44 -7.00 3.36
C ALA A 776 -61.66 -7.25 2.49
N GLY A 777 -61.73 -6.55 1.33
CA GLY A 777 -62.74 -6.82 0.31
C GLY A 777 -62.63 -8.22 -0.33
N GLY A 778 -61.37 -8.67 -0.59
CA GLY A 778 -61.06 -10.00 -1.09
C GLY A 778 -61.30 -11.13 -0.06
N VAL A 779 -61.05 -10.86 1.22
CA VAL A 779 -61.33 -11.78 2.32
C VAL A 779 -62.83 -12.01 2.46
N GLY A 780 -63.66 -10.95 2.28
CA GLY A 780 -65.12 -11.06 2.22
C GLY A 780 -65.58 -11.95 1.06
N LEU A 781 -64.95 -11.84 -0.11
CA LEU A 781 -65.19 -12.75 -1.25
C LEU A 781 -64.57 -14.16 -1.08
N PHE A 782 -63.39 -14.20 -0.38
CA PHE A 782 -62.66 -15.48 -0.13
C PHE A 782 -63.37 -16.41 0.86
N PHE A 783 -64.00 -15.84 1.94
CA PHE A 783 -64.77 -16.64 2.86
C PHE A 783 -65.99 -17.29 2.16
N LYS A 784 -66.47 -16.68 1.11
CA LYS A 784 -67.50 -17.24 0.27
C LYS A 784 -67.03 -18.35 -0.65
N ARG A 785 -65.73 -18.30 -1.03
CA ARG A 785 -65.12 -19.34 -1.88
C ARG A 785 -64.33 -20.43 -1.10
N ARG A 786 -64.06 -20.24 0.19
CA ARG A 786 -63.22 -21.18 0.95
C ARG A 786 -63.84 -22.54 1.24
N LEU A 787 -65.14 -22.66 1.14
CA LEU A 787 -65.81 -23.94 1.22
C LEU A 787 -65.48 -24.89 0.07
N ASP A 788 -65.06 -24.34 -1.10
CA ASP A 788 -64.78 -25.16 -2.30
C ASP A 788 -63.27 -25.50 -2.47
N LEU A 789 -62.34 -24.73 -1.79
CA LEU A 789 -60.91 -24.82 -2.06
C LEU A 789 -60.10 -25.63 -1.02
N ALA A 790 -60.72 -26.11 0.05
CA ALA A 790 -60.02 -26.86 1.11
C ALA A 790 -59.41 -28.18 0.62
N HIS A 791 -59.83 -28.67 -0.52
CA HIS A 791 -59.32 -29.91 -1.12
C HIS A 791 -58.12 -29.69 -2.08
N GLN A 792 -57.87 -28.46 -2.58
CA GLN A 792 -56.75 -28.22 -3.51
C GLN A 792 -55.45 -27.83 -2.84
N ALA A 793 -55.46 -27.30 -1.61
CA ALA A 793 -54.29 -26.82 -0.90
C ALA A 793 -53.32 -27.93 -0.47
N ARG A 794 -53.85 -29.16 -0.28
CA ARG A 794 -53.02 -30.29 0.17
C ARG A 794 -52.06 -30.79 -0.90
N ARG A 795 -52.45 -30.67 -2.20
CA ARG A 795 -51.61 -31.12 -3.31
C ARG A 795 -50.43 -30.17 -3.64
N ALA A 796 -50.60 -28.84 -3.42
CA ALA A 796 -49.57 -27.89 -3.74
C ALA A 796 -48.38 -27.91 -2.79
N GLN A 797 -48.59 -28.32 -1.54
CA GLN A 797 -47.53 -28.39 -0.53
C GLN A 797 -46.57 -29.58 -0.80
N GLU A 798 -47.16 -30.69 -1.28
CA GLU A 798 -46.36 -31.84 -1.66
C GLU A 798 -45.44 -31.59 -2.85
N GLU A 799 -45.90 -30.75 -3.77
CA GLU A 799 -45.12 -30.41 -5.01
C GLU A 799 -43.97 -29.43 -4.75
N PHE A 800 -44.13 -28.52 -3.78
CA PHE A 800 -43.10 -27.56 -3.42
C PHE A 800 -41.91 -28.20 -2.69
N SER A 801 -42.20 -29.10 -1.76
CA SER A 801 -41.14 -29.87 -1.04
C SER A 801 -40.31 -30.71 -1.99
N ARG A 802 -40.95 -31.29 -3.00
CA ARG A 802 -40.29 -32.09 -4.02
C ARG A 802 -39.31 -31.26 -4.85
N ARG A 803 -39.74 -30.09 -5.33
CA ARG A 803 -38.87 -29.18 -6.11
C ARG A 803 -37.66 -28.64 -5.31
N LEU A 804 -37.79 -28.43 -4.00
CA LEU A 804 -36.71 -27.97 -3.14
C LEU A 804 -35.62 -29.02 -3.01
N ILE A 805 -36.01 -30.27 -2.82
CA ILE A 805 -35.09 -31.41 -2.70
C ILE A 805 -34.37 -31.65 -4.02
N ASP A 806 -35.12 -31.61 -5.13
CA ASP A 806 -34.54 -31.76 -6.49
C ASP A 806 -33.53 -30.65 -6.79
N SER A 807 -33.82 -29.40 -6.37
CA SER A 807 -32.90 -28.25 -6.53
C SER A 807 -31.63 -28.41 -5.70
N GLN A 808 -31.73 -28.90 -4.47
CA GLN A 808 -30.55 -29.15 -3.62
C GLN A 808 -29.66 -30.27 -4.18
N GLU A 809 -30.25 -31.32 -4.69
CA GLU A 809 -29.48 -32.42 -5.27
C GLU A 809 -28.85 -32.01 -6.62
N ALA A 810 -29.49 -31.16 -7.42
CA ALA A 810 -28.92 -30.60 -8.63
C ALA A 810 -27.69 -29.70 -8.33
N GLU A 811 -27.75 -28.90 -7.26
CA GLU A 811 -26.63 -28.05 -6.86
C GLU A 811 -25.45 -28.87 -6.29
N ARG A 812 -25.73 -29.91 -5.51
CA ARG A 812 -24.70 -30.84 -5.05
C ARG A 812 -24.02 -31.57 -6.21
N LYS A 813 -24.81 -31.94 -7.23
CA LYS A 813 -24.33 -32.55 -8.47
C LYS A 813 -23.37 -31.62 -9.22
N ARG A 814 -23.73 -30.33 -9.31
CA ARG A 814 -22.91 -29.30 -9.97
C ARG A 814 -21.60 -29.10 -9.25
N ILE A 815 -21.64 -28.91 -7.93
CA ILE A 815 -20.44 -28.69 -7.11
C ILE A 815 -19.52 -29.91 -7.15
N ALA A 816 -20.06 -31.14 -7.07
CA ALA A 816 -19.25 -32.35 -7.13
C ALA A 816 -18.53 -32.49 -8.48
N ALA A 817 -19.21 -32.14 -9.59
CA ALA A 817 -18.61 -32.14 -10.94
C ALA A 817 -17.51 -31.07 -11.07
N GLU A 818 -17.74 -29.84 -10.61
CA GLU A 818 -16.74 -28.77 -10.63
C GLU A 818 -15.48 -29.09 -9.80
N LEU A 819 -15.65 -29.71 -8.64
CA LEU A 819 -14.53 -30.16 -7.81
C LEU A 819 -13.72 -31.26 -8.50
N HIS A 820 -14.41 -32.22 -9.12
CA HIS A 820 -13.74 -33.33 -9.79
C HIS A 820 -13.02 -32.88 -11.08
N ASP A 821 -13.66 -32.05 -11.91
CA ASP A 821 -13.17 -31.73 -13.25
C ASP A 821 -12.15 -30.57 -13.25
N SER A 822 -12.32 -29.58 -12.36
CA SER A 822 -11.41 -28.42 -12.31
C SER A 822 -10.30 -28.62 -11.28
N LEU A 823 -10.64 -28.82 -10.02
CA LEU A 823 -9.64 -28.88 -8.96
C LEU A 823 -8.83 -30.19 -9.00
N GLY A 824 -9.51 -31.32 -9.22
CA GLY A 824 -8.86 -32.62 -9.32
C GLY A 824 -7.88 -32.72 -10.49
N GLN A 825 -8.24 -32.14 -11.65
CA GLN A 825 -7.36 -32.12 -12.84
C GLN A 825 -6.17 -31.18 -12.65
N ASN A 826 -6.35 -29.99 -12.05
CA ASN A 826 -5.27 -29.07 -11.77
C ASN A 826 -4.23 -29.66 -10.81
N LEU A 827 -4.69 -30.31 -9.75
CA LEU A 827 -3.82 -31.01 -8.80
C LEU A 827 -3.08 -32.18 -9.47
N LEU A 828 -3.71 -32.88 -10.40
CA LEU A 828 -3.07 -33.97 -11.17
C LEU A 828 -1.97 -33.42 -12.09
N VAL A 829 -2.17 -32.26 -12.68
CA VAL A 829 -1.15 -31.57 -13.49
C VAL A 829 0.05 -31.18 -12.62
N ILE A 830 -0.18 -30.61 -11.41
CA ILE A 830 0.86 -30.26 -10.45
C ILE A 830 1.66 -31.52 -10.07
N LYS A 831 0.97 -32.60 -9.72
CA LYS A 831 1.61 -33.88 -9.39
C LYS A 831 2.44 -34.40 -10.55
N ASN A 832 1.93 -34.35 -11.79
CA ASN A 832 2.64 -34.83 -12.97
C ASN A 832 3.89 -33.98 -13.29
N TYR A 833 3.82 -32.66 -13.12
CA TYR A 833 4.99 -31.78 -13.25
C TYR A 833 6.05 -32.07 -12.18
N ALA A 834 5.62 -32.30 -10.93
CA ALA A 834 6.53 -32.71 -9.86
C ALA A 834 7.21 -34.05 -10.16
N LEU A 835 6.46 -35.04 -10.66
CA LEU A 835 7.00 -36.37 -11.08
C LEU A 835 7.91 -36.25 -12.30
N MET A 836 7.59 -35.39 -13.29
CA MET A 836 8.47 -35.14 -14.44
C MET A 836 9.78 -34.48 -14.00
N GLY A 837 9.71 -33.52 -13.05
CA GLY A 837 10.88 -32.92 -12.44
C GLY A 837 11.75 -33.94 -11.70
N LEU A 838 11.13 -34.85 -10.97
CA LEU A 838 11.80 -35.95 -10.26
C LEU A 838 12.54 -36.93 -11.22
N ASN A 839 11.97 -37.15 -12.40
CA ASN A 839 12.59 -38.04 -13.42
C ASN A 839 13.74 -37.39 -14.18
N THR A 840 13.82 -36.06 -14.17
CA THR A 840 14.89 -35.30 -14.83
C THR A 840 16.02 -34.89 -13.89
N ALA A 841 15.82 -34.96 -12.59
CA ALA A 841 16.82 -34.61 -11.59
C ALA A 841 17.78 -35.78 -11.33
N SER A 842 19.00 -35.67 -11.85
CA SER A 842 20.07 -36.65 -11.63
C SER A 842 20.91 -36.27 -10.42
N GLY A 843 21.01 -37.16 -9.40
CA GLY A 843 21.85 -36.99 -8.22
C GLY A 843 21.10 -36.61 -6.96
N ASP A 844 21.75 -36.76 -5.82
CA ASP A 844 21.26 -36.38 -4.47
C ASP A 844 21.23 -34.84 -4.33
N ASN A 845 20.12 -34.26 -4.72
CA ASN A 845 19.94 -32.82 -4.71
C ASN A 845 18.70 -32.48 -3.85
N PRO A 846 18.75 -31.47 -2.95
CA PRO A 846 17.62 -30.98 -2.14
C PRO A 846 16.35 -30.69 -2.96
N MET A 847 16.50 -30.35 -4.24
CA MET A 847 15.40 -30.14 -5.17
C MET A 847 14.52 -31.38 -5.36
N ARG A 848 15.09 -32.58 -5.23
CA ARG A 848 14.35 -33.83 -5.37
C ARG A 848 13.43 -34.09 -4.18
N GLU A 849 13.87 -33.71 -2.98
CA GLU A 849 13.07 -33.82 -1.76
C GLU A 849 11.85 -32.89 -1.83
N HIS A 850 12.04 -31.65 -2.24
CA HIS A 850 10.93 -30.72 -2.44
C HIS A 850 9.96 -31.12 -3.56
N LEU A 851 10.46 -31.72 -4.62
CA LEU A 851 9.58 -32.23 -5.70
C LEU A 851 8.78 -33.47 -5.25
N ASN A 852 9.36 -34.31 -4.38
CA ASN A 852 8.61 -35.39 -3.73
C ASN A 852 7.53 -34.84 -2.81
N GLU A 853 7.87 -33.89 -1.94
CA GLU A 853 6.87 -33.23 -1.06
C GLU A 853 5.73 -32.61 -1.85
N ILE A 854 6.02 -31.93 -2.96
CA ILE A 854 4.99 -31.35 -3.84
C ILE A 854 4.12 -32.45 -4.46
N SER A 855 4.74 -33.54 -4.91
CA SER A 855 4.00 -34.66 -5.48
C SER A 855 3.09 -35.34 -4.45
N ASP A 856 3.58 -35.53 -3.23
CA ASP A 856 2.83 -36.16 -2.14
C ASP A 856 1.71 -35.25 -1.63
N ALA A 857 2.00 -33.94 -1.46
CA ALA A 857 0.98 -32.97 -1.11
C ALA A 857 -0.13 -32.88 -2.18
N ALA A 858 0.23 -32.88 -3.45
CA ALA A 858 -0.75 -32.91 -4.53
C ALA A 858 -1.55 -34.22 -4.56
N ALA A 859 -0.93 -35.35 -4.27
CA ALA A 859 -1.60 -36.65 -4.17
C ALA A 859 -2.62 -36.67 -3.02
N MET A 860 -2.24 -36.17 -1.84
CA MET A 860 -3.13 -36.05 -0.69
C MET A 860 -4.32 -35.13 -1.01
N SER A 861 -4.05 -33.96 -1.58
CA SER A 861 -5.10 -33.01 -1.95
C SER A 861 -6.06 -33.55 -3.02
N ILE A 862 -5.57 -34.37 -3.97
CA ILE A 862 -6.42 -35.07 -4.94
C ILE A 862 -7.37 -36.03 -4.21
N GLU A 863 -6.86 -36.72 -3.19
CA GLU A 863 -7.68 -37.68 -2.44
C GLU A 863 -8.71 -36.95 -1.58
N GLU A 864 -8.35 -35.83 -0.94
CA GLU A 864 -9.30 -34.97 -0.22
C GLU A 864 -10.40 -34.43 -1.13
N VAL A 865 -10.05 -33.93 -2.31
CA VAL A 865 -11.03 -33.43 -3.29
C VAL A 865 -11.97 -34.54 -3.74
N ARG A 866 -11.44 -35.74 -3.98
CA ARG A 866 -12.26 -36.92 -4.32
C ARG A 866 -13.20 -37.27 -3.20
N GLN A 867 -12.76 -37.21 -1.95
CA GLN A 867 -13.56 -37.51 -0.78
C GLN A 867 -14.68 -36.47 -0.56
N ILE A 868 -14.38 -35.18 -0.79
CA ILE A 868 -15.38 -34.12 -0.76
C ILE A 868 -16.43 -34.31 -1.88
N ALA A 869 -15.97 -34.57 -3.10
CA ALA A 869 -16.86 -34.82 -4.23
C ALA A 869 -17.74 -36.08 -4.01
N HIS A 870 -17.17 -37.12 -3.43
CA HIS A 870 -17.89 -38.35 -3.06
C HIS A 870 -18.98 -38.11 -1.99
N ASN A 871 -18.68 -37.26 -0.98
CA ASN A 871 -19.66 -36.91 0.05
C ASN A 871 -20.80 -36.04 -0.50
N LEU A 872 -20.51 -35.23 -1.52
CA LEU A 872 -21.51 -34.42 -2.20
C LEU A 872 -22.38 -35.23 -3.16
N ARG A 873 -21.81 -36.23 -3.82
CA ARG A 873 -22.54 -37.16 -4.71
C ARG A 873 -21.89 -38.54 -4.69
N PRO A 874 -22.60 -39.61 -4.28
CA PRO A 874 -22.06 -40.96 -4.30
C PRO A 874 -22.04 -41.50 -5.72
N TYR A 875 -20.94 -41.16 -6.44
CA TYR A 875 -20.73 -41.64 -7.83
C TYR A 875 -20.72 -43.18 -7.96
N GLN A 876 -20.41 -43.86 -6.86
CA GLN A 876 -20.45 -45.31 -6.76
C GLN A 876 -21.87 -45.89 -6.89
N LEU A 877 -22.91 -45.10 -6.54
CA LEU A 877 -24.30 -45.54 -6.67
C LEU A 877 -24.68 -45.82 -8.12
N GLU A 878 -24.15 -45.02 -9.07
CA GLU A 878 -24.41 -45.20 -10.50
C GLU A 878 -23.63 -46.43 -11.07
N ARG A 879 -22.50 -46.79 -10.45
CA ARG A 879 -21.58 -47.79 -10.99
C ARG A 879 -21.67 -49.13 -10.31
N LEU A 880 -21.92 -49.17 -9.02
CA LEU A 880 -21.93 -50.40 -8.20
C LEU A 880 -23.32 -50.79 -7.70
N GLY A 881 -24.33 -49.96 -7.90
CA GLY A 881 -25.68 -50.14 -7.39
C GLY A 881 -25.84 -49.78 -5.93
N LEU A 882 -27.09 -49.76 -5.45
CA LEU A 882 -27.45 -49.30 -4.12
C LEU A 882 -26.87 -50.20 -3.02
N THR A 883 -27.03 -51.48 -3.14
CA THR A 883 -26.60 -52.48 -2.16
C THR A 883 -25.12 -52.40 -1.87
N ASN A 884 -24.32 -52.45 -2.93
CA ASN A 884 -22.86 -52.42 -2.80
C ASN A 884 -22.36 -51.03 -2.30
N THR A 885 -23.02 -49.94 -2.69
CA THR A 885 -22.68 -48.57 -2.25
C THR A 885 -22.99 -48.40 -0.77
N LEU A 886 -24.10 -48.94 -0.27
CA LEU A 886 -24.43 -48.93 1.16
C LEU A 886 -23.41 -49.74 1.95
N GLN A 887 -23.09 -50.97 1.50
CA GLN A 887 -22.07 -51.79 2.15
C GLN A 887 -20.69 -51.14 2.14
N PHE A 888 -20.33 -50.47 1.06
CA PHE A 888 -19.08 -49.72 0.97
C PHE A 888 -19.04 -48.54 1.95
N MET A 889 -20.12 -47.73 2.02
CA MET A 889 -20.24 -46.65 2.99
C MET A 889 -20.13 -47.14 4.42
N LEU A 890 -20.81 -48.25 4.77
CA LEU A 890 -20.78 -48.83 6.10
C LEU A 890 -19.38 -49.32 6.48
N ARG A 891 -18.68 -49.98 5.57
CA ARG A 891 -17.27 -50.40 5.78
C ARG A 891 -16.34 -49.22 5.97
N GLN A 892 -16.52 -48.15 5.19
CA GLN A 892 -15.68 -46.95 5.26
C GLN A 892 -15.88 -46.27 6.63
N ILE A 893 -17.13 -46.15 7.08
CA ILE A 893 -17.45 -45.53 8.36
C ILE A 893 -16.94 -46.38 9.52
N ALA A 894 -17.09 -47.71 9.45
CA ALA A 894 -16.61 -48.63 10.48
C ALA A 894 -15.07 -48.56 10.62
N ASN A 895 -14.35 -48.45 9.49
CA ASN A 895 -12.89 -48.33 9.51
C ASN A 895 -12.38 -46.94 9.97
N ALA A 896 -13.20 -45.91 9.87
CA ALA A 896 -12.85 -44.54 10.21
C ALA A 896 -13.30 -44.07 11.60
N SER A 897 -13.94 -44.96 12.36
CA SER A 897 -14.48 -44.61 13.71
C SER A 897 -14.16 -45.67 14.73
N ASP A 898 -14.13 -45.27 16.02
CA ASP A 898 -13.94 -46.17 17.16
C ASP A 898 -15.25 -46.82 17.62
N ILE A 899 -16.34 -46.67 16.84
CA ILE A 899 -17.65 -47.26 17.13
C ILE A 899 -17.71 -48.66 16.52
N GLY A 900 -18.13 -49.68 17.31
CA GLY A 900 -18.38 -51.02 16.83
C GLY A 900 -19.64 -51.04 15.94
N PHE A 901 -19.45 -51.14 14.63
CA PHE A 901 -20.56 -51.22 13.66
C PHE A 901 -20.86 -52.69 13.32
N GLU A 902 -22.08 -53.10 13.53
CA GLU A 902 -22.62 -54.35 13.01
C GLU A 902 -23.70 -54.05 11.98
N TRP A 903 -23.62 -54.68 10.79
CA TRP A 903 -24.64 -54.46 9.77
C TRP A 903 -25.04 -55.73 9.00
N GLU A 904 -26.30 -55.75 8.63
CA GLU A 904 -26.90 -56.74 7.78
C GLU A 904 -27.69 -56.00 6.70
N VAL A 905 -27.29 -56.16 5.44
CA VAL A 905 -27.90 -55.50 4.29
C VAL A 905 -28.26 -56.54 3.24
N ASP A 906 -29.55 -56.74 3.07
CA ASP A 906 -30.09 -57.56 1.99
C ASP A 906 -29.78 -56.93 0.62
N ASP A 907 -29.83 -57.76 -0.42
CA ASP A 907 -29.74 -57.22 -1.79
C ASP A 907 -31.01 -56.45 -2.14
N VAL A 908 -30.91 -55.12 -2.17
CA VAL A 908 -31.99 -54.16 -2.48
C VAL A 908 -31.84 -53.54 -3.88
N GLU A 909 -30.99 -54.12 -4.70
CA GLU A 909 -30.75 -53.64 -6.05
C GLU A 909 -32.01 -53.74 -6.92
N GLY A 910 -32.36 -52.62 -7.63
CA GLY A 910 -33.53 -52.55 -8.50
C GLY A 910 -34.90 -52.55 -7.78
N TRP A 911 -34.94 -52.42 -6.46
CA TRP A 911 -36.17 -52.31 -5.71
C TRP A 911 -36.71 -50.87 -5.63
N LEU A 912 -35.86 -49.86 -5.94
CA LEU A 912 -36.17 -48.47 -6.00
C LEU A 912 -35.86 -47.92 -7.42
N SER A 913 -36.48 -46.83 -7.81
CA SER A 913 -36.04 -46.12 -9.02
C SER A 913 -34.67 -45.46 -8.78
N LYS A 914 -33.94 -45.12 -9.83
CA LYS A 914 -32.61 -44.53 -9.73
C LYS A 914 -32.57 -43.22 -8.89
N ASP A 915 -33.61 -42.40 -8.97
CA ASP A 915 -33.74 -41.17 -8.17
C ASP A 915 -34.12 -41.48 -6.72
N ASP A 916 -34.91 -42.50 -6.49
CA ASP A 916 -35.30 -43.00 -5.18
C ASP A 916 -34.12 -43.68 -4.46
N GLU A 917 -33.24 -44.40 -5.20
CA GLU A 917 -31.98 -44.96 -4.69
C GLU A 917 -31.10 -43.89 -4.06
N ILE A 918 -30.96 -42.71 -4.72
CA ILE A 918 -30.20 -41.57 -4.19
C ILE A 918 -30.84 -41.05 -2.90
N SER A 919 -32.16 -40.91 -2.90
CA SER A 919 -32.90 -40.46 -1.72
C SER A 919 -32.77 -41.42 -0.57
N PHE A 920 -32.86 -42.72 -0.80
CA PHE A 920 -32.66 -43.76 0.23
C PHE A 920 -31.21 -43.78 0.75
N TYR A 921 -30.24 -43.69 -0.14
CA TYR A 921 -28.84 -43.57 0.23
C TYR A 921 -28.58 -42.36 1.16
N ARG A 922 -29.19 -41.20 0.83
CA ARG A 922 -29.08 -39.99 1.67
C ARG A 922 -29.72 -40.13 3.04
N ILE A 923 -30.85 -40.87 3.15
CA ILE A 923 -31.51 -41.13 4.40
C ILE A 923 -30.57 -41.95 5.32
N VAL A 924 -29.96 -43.01 4.78
CA VAL A 924 -29.03 -43.86 5.51
C VAL A 924 -27.75 -43.08 5.86
N GLN A 925 -27.23 -42.34 4.95
CA GLN A 925 -26.02 -41.50 5.16
C GLN A 925 -26.24 -40.49 6.28
N GLU A 926 -27.38 -39.80 6.28
CA GLU A 926 -27.73 -38.82 7.32
C GLU A 926 -27.87 -39.47 8.71
N ALA A 927 -28.51 -40.65 8.75
CA ALA A 927 -28.65 -41.40 10.02
C ALA A 927 -27.27 -41.82 10.56
N LEU A 928 -26.37 -42.29 9.71
CA LEU A 928 -24.99 -42.66 10.08
C LEU A 928 -24.16 -41.44 10.51
N ASN A 929 -24.29 -40.32 9.82
CA ASN A 929 -23.65 -39.08 10.21
C ASN A 929 -24.14 -38.58 11.58
N ASN A 930 -25.42 -38.79 11.88
CA ASN A 930 -25.97 -38.43 13.20
C ASN A 930 -25.35 -39.31 14.30
N ILE A 931 -25.13 -40.60 14.01
CA ILE A 931 -24.44 -41.49 14.94
C ILE A 931 -23.02 -41.00 15.19
N LEU A 932 -22.23 -40.74 14.14
CA LEU A 932 -20.84 -40.29 14.26
C LEU A 932 -20.68 -38.96 14.99
N LYS A 933 -21.53 -37.99 14.66
CA LYS A 933 -21.39 -36.62 15.17
C LYS A 933 -22.04 -36.38 16.51
N HIS A 934 -23.11 -37.13 16.79
CA HIS A 934 -24.02 -36.76 17.89
C HIS A 934 -24.28 -37.82 18.92
N SER A 935 -24.11 -39.12 18.59
CA SER A 935 -24.52 -40.19 19.51
C SER A 935 -23.56 -40.41 20.68
N ARG A 936 -22.24 -40.33 20.46
CA ARG A 936 -21.20 -40.85 21.38
C ARG A 936 -21.41 -42.34 21.72
N ALA A 937 -21.90 -43.08 20.76
CA ALA A 937 -22.14 -44.52 20.90
C ALA A 937 -20.81 -45.29 20.92
N SER A 938 -20.81 -46.44 21.58
CA SER A 938 -19.76 -47.45 21.46
C SER A 938 -20.12 -48.53 20.42
N GLU A 939 -21.42 -48.72 20.17
CA GLU A 939 -21.92 -49.72 19.22
C GLU A 939 -23.09 -49.17 18.43
N ALA A 940 -23.17 -49.58 17.15
CA ALA A 940 -24.28 -49.24 16.24
C ALA A 940 -24.65 -50.43 15.38
N HIS A 941 -25.95 -50.69 15.27
CA HIS A 941 -26.50 -51.81 14.51
C HIS A 941 -27.33 -51.27 13.34
N ILE A 942 -26.98 -51.68 12.15
CA ILE A 942 -27.69 -51.30 10.92
C ILE A 942 -28.25 -52.56 10.26
N ARG A 943 -29.55 -52.57 10.09
CA ARG A 943 -30.23 -53.69 9.43
C ARG A 943 -31.12 -53.18 8.31
N ILE A 944 -30.83 -53.56 7.07
CA ILE A 944 -31.64 -53.20 5.91
C ILE A 944 -32.16 -54.54 5.32
N ARG A 945 -33.45 -54.74 5.38
CA ARG A 945 -34.10 -55.99 4.98
C ARG A 945 -35.17 -55.73 3.95
N ARG A 946 -35.38 -56.75 3.14
CA ARG A 946 -36.55 -56.84 2.28
C ARG A 946 -37.66 -57.62 3.02
N VAL A 947 -38.79 -56.96 3.16
CA VAL A 947 -39.96 -57.62 3.76
C VAL A 947 -41.16 -57.42 2.85
N ASP A 948 -41.69 -58.52 2.30
CA ASP A 948 -42.77 -58.49 1.32
C ASP A 948 -42.55 -57.51 0.14
N THR A 949 -43.26 -56.38 0.15
CA THR A 949 -43.15 -55.29 -0.88
C THR A 949 -42.50 -54.04 -0.35
N GLU A 950 -41.73 -54.13 0.72
CA GLU A 950 -41.14 -52.99 1.39
C GLU A 950 -39.65 -53.19 1.65
N ILE A 951 -38.89 -52.10 1.65
CA ILE A 951 -37.54 -52.03 2.21
C ILE A 951 -37.67 -51.49 3.63
N GLN A 952 -37.25 -52.29 4.60
CA GLN A 952 -37.19 -51.89 6.02
C GLN A 952 -35.74 -51.64 6.43
N ALA A 953 -35.40 -50.40 6.83
CA ALA A 953 -34.13 -50.07 7.40
C ALA A 953 -34.27 -49.74 8.89
N THR A 954 -33.50 -50.42 9.72
CA THR A 954 -33.37 -50.14 11.16
C THR A 954 -31.94 -49.71 11.40
N ILE A 955 -31.76 -48.54 11.98
CA ILE A 955 -30.47 -47.94 12.33
C ILE A 955 -30.53 -47.58 13.80
N ALA A 956 -29.74 -48.26 14.60
CA ALA A 956 -29.75 -48.11 16.06
C ALA A 956 -28.36 -47.87 16.61
N ASP A 957 -28.23 -47.02 17.60
CA ASP A 957 -27.03 -46.77 18.37
C ASP A 957 -27.29 -46.85 19.88
N ASN A 958 -26.29 -47.23 20.66
CA ASN A 958 -26.32 -47.24 22.10
C ASN A 958 -25.80 -45.97 22.77
N GLY A 959 -25.85 -44.85 22.06
CA GLY A 959 -25.27 -43.59 22.50
C GLY A 959 -26.14 -42.82 23.49
N ARG A 960 -25.91 -41.50 23.58
CA ARG A 960 -26.55 -40.63 24.58
C ARG A 960 -28.05 -40.41 24.35
N GLY A 961 -28.62 -40.77 23.20
CA GLY A 961 -29.98 -40.51 22.83
C GLY A 961 -30.46 -39.08 23.01
N PHE A 962 -31.75 -38.84 22.82
CA PHE A 962 -32.40 -37.53 23.01
C PHE A 962 -33.92 -37.74 23.30
N THR A 963 -34.56 -36.74 23.90
CA THR A 963 -35.99 -36.80 24.17
C THR A 963 -36.80 -36.59 22.91
N VAL A 964 -37.62 -37.52 22.50
CA VAL A 964 -38.60 -37.38 21.41
C VAL A 964 -39.94 -37.00 22.06
N GLU A 965 -40.28 -35.69 22.04
CA GLU A 965 -41.59 -35.27 22.56
C GLU A 965 -42.67 -35.53 21.51
N ALA A 966 -43.77 -36.08 21.97
CA ALA A 966 -44.94 -36.50 21.18
C ALA A 966 -45.82 -35.30 20.77
N THR A 967 -45.28 -34.16 20.37
CA THR A 967 -46.01 -32.96 20.02
C THR A 967 -45.53 -32.34 18.71
N GLY A 968 -46.45 -32.28 17.76
CA GLY A 968 -46.61 -31.36 16.59
C GLY A 968 -45.37 -30.96 15.79
N GLN A 969 -45.51 -31.03 14.45
CA GLN A 969 -44.57 -30.69 13.37
C GLN A 969 -43.81 -29.35 13.52
N ALA A 970 -44.17 -28.47 14.44
CA ALA A 970 -43.57 -27.11 14.58
C ALA A 970 -42.30 -27.07 15.46
N GLU A 971 -42.04 -28.06 16.31
CA GLU A 971 -40.85 -28.07 17.19
C GLU A 971 -39.65 -28.87 16.62
N LEU A 972 -39.90 -29.82 15.74
CA LEU A 972 -38.86 -30.52 14.99
C LEU A 972 -38.04 -29.60 14.08
N GLN A 973 -38.59 -28.45 13.65
CA GLN A 973 -37.90 -27.44 12.88
C GLN A 973 -36.83 -26.65 13.66
N LYS A 974 -36.83 -26.68 14.98
CA LYS A 974 -35.87 -25.94 15.84
C LYS A 974 -34.57 -26.69 16.13
N ARG A 975 -34.51 -28.00 15.88
CA ARG A 975 -33.38 -28.87 16.35
C ARG A 975 -32.44 -29.40 15.23
N GLY A 976 -32.48 -28.87 14.05
CA GLY A 976 -31.51 -29.16 12.96
C GLY A 976 -32.15 -29.74 11.70
N PHE A 977 -31.64 -29.30 10.59
CA PHE A 977 -32.15 -29.63 9.24
C PHE A 977 -32.06 -31.11 8.83
N GLY A 978 -31.27 -31.94 9.56
CA GLY A 978 -30.99 -33.33 9.21
C GLY A 978 -32.20 -34.24 9.36
N LEU A 979 -32.79 -34.34 10.57
CA LEU A 979 -33.90 -35.25 10.82
C LEU A 979 -35.19 -34.89 10.08
N THR A 980 -35.40 -33.56 9.88
CA THR A 980 -36.55 -33.06 9.09
C THR A 980 -36.40 -33.40 7.62
N GLY A 981 -35.17 -33.26 7.09
CA GLY A 981 -34.86 -33.59 5.70
C GLY A 981 -34.94 -35.08 5.41
N SER A 982 -34.54 -35.93 6.38
CA SER A 982 -34.68 -37.38 6.31
C SER A 982 -36.15 -37.78 6.29
N ALA A 983 -36.98 -37.25 7.19
CA ALA A 983 -38.41 -37.56 7.25
C ALA A 983 -39.16 -37.15 5.98
N GLU A 984 -38.79 -36.02 5.37
CA GLU A 984 -39.41 -35.56 4.11
C GLU A 984 -39.00 -36.43 2.93
N ARG A 985 -37.72 -36.85 2.85
CA ARG A 985 -37.29 -37.83 1.85
C ARG A 985 -38.01 -39.17 2.00
N VAL A 986 -38.19 -39.65 3.21
CA VAL A 986 -38.97 -40.89 3.45
C VAL A 986 -40.41 -40.74 2.98
N ARG A 987 -41.06 -39.60 3.23
CA ARG A 987 -42.41 -39.30 2.69
C ARG A 987 -42.46 -39.27 1.18
N MET A 988 -41.46 -38.64 0.55
CA MET A 988 -41.36 -38.60 -0.94
C MET A 988 -41.25 -40.01 -1.54
N LEU A 989 -40.59 -40.91 -0.83
CA LEU A 989 -40.51 -42.33 -1.19
C LEU A 989 -41.82 -43.12 -0.84
N GLY A 990 -42.85 -42.42 -0.38
CA GLY A 990 -44.11 -43.04 0.06
C GLY A 990 -43.98 -43.87 1.33
N GLY A 991 -42.86 -43.68 2.05
CA GLY A 991 -42.51 -44.45 3.24
C GLY A 991 -42.92 -43.84 4.57
N LYS A 992 -42.62 -44.52 5.65
CA LYS A 992 -42.85 -44.10 7.02
C LYS A 992 -41.54 -44.16 7.79
N GLN A 993 -41.27 -43.14 8.57
CA GLN A 993 -40.13 -43.12 9.51
C GLN A 993 -40.64 -43.00 10.94
N THR A 994 -40.07 -43.82 11.83
CA THR A 994 -40.26 -43.71 13.27
C THR A 994 -38.89 -43.56 13.94
N ILE A 995 -38.83 -42.75 14.97
CA ILE A 995 -37.62 -42.53 15.74
C ILE A 995 -37.96 -42.80 17.21
N ASP A 996 -37.25 -43.73 17.79
CA ASP A 996 -37.30 -44.04 19.21
C ASP A 996 -35.98 -43.66 19.86
N SER A 997 -36.01 -42.72 20.80
CA SER A 997 -34.82 -42.24 21.48
C SER A 997 -35.14 -41.67 22.84
N ALA A 998 -34.33 -42.01 23.81
CA ALA A 998 -34.40 -41.44 25.14
C ALA A 998 -32.99 -41.13 25.66
N PRO A 999 -32.84 -40.11 26.52
CA PRO A 999 -31.52 -39.75 27.07
C PRO A 999 -30.86 -40.93 27.77
N GLY A 1000 -29.65 -41.30 27.33
CA GLY A 1000 -28.87 -42.43 27.87
C GLY A 1000 -29.28 -43.84 27.39
N GLN A 1001 -30.23 -43.95 26.48
CA GLN A 1001 -30.68 -45.24 25.95
C GLN A 1001 -30.43 -45.39 24.43
N GLY A 1002 -29.69 -44.50 23.84
CA GLY A 1002 -29.39 -44.51 22.40
C GLY A 1002 -30.53 -44.04 21.55
N THR A 1003 -30.42 -44.26 20.24
CA THR A 1003 -31.44 -43.86 19.22
C THR A 1003 -31.67 -45.02 18.27
N THR A 1004 -32.95 -45.33 17.98
CA THR A 1004 -33.36 -46.27 16.94
C THR A 1004 -34.22 -45.54 15.90
N ILE A 1005 -33.80 -45.55 14.68
CA ILE A 1005 -34.53 -45.01 13.51
C ILE A 1005 -35.03 -46.22 12.70
N GLN A 1006 -36.34 -46.33 12.55
CA GLN A 1006 -36.96 -47.33 11.67
C GLN A 1006 -37.61 -46.65 10.48
N ILE A 1007 -37.28 -47.13 9.32
CA ILE A 1007 -37.71 -46.59 8.03
C ILE A 1007 -38.33 -47.72 7.22
N THR A 1008 -39.54 -47.51 6.72
CA THR A 1008 -40.23 -48.47 5.86
C THR A 1008 -40.58 -47.77 4.56
N ILE A 1009 -40.15 -48.28 3.45
CA ILE A 1009 -40.36 -47.72 2.11
C ILE A 1009 -41.04 -48.77 1.25
N PRO A 1010 -42.22 -48.45 0.68
CA PRO A 1010 -42.89 -49.35 -0.26
C PRO A 1010 -42.15 -49.37 -1.57
N THR A 1011 -42.03 -50.54 -2.18
CA THR A 1011 -41.38 -50.70 -3.47
C THR A 1011 -42.36 -50.60 -4.61
N ASN A 1012 -42.03 -49.89 -5.66
CA ASN A 1012 -42.86 -49.77 -6.85
C ASN A 1012 -42.74 -51.07 -7.66
N GLN A 1013 -43.84 -51.83 -7.80
CA GLN A 1013 -43.93 -53.06 -8.58
C GLN A 1013 -43.63 -52.86 -10.12
N HIS A 1014 -43.39 -51.63 -10.58
CA HIS A 1014 -43.12 -51.36 -12.01
C HIS A 1014 -41.65 -51.39 -12.41
N ALA A 1015 -40.70 -51.51 -11.46
CA ALA A 1015 -39.27 -51.61 -11.76
C ALA A 1015 -38.81 -53.03 -12.24
N ARG A 1016 -39.69 -54.01 -12.26
CA ARG A 1016 -39.36 -55.43 -12.67
C ARG A 1016 -39.39 -55.67 -14.19
N LYS A 1017 -39.62 -54.62 -15.04
CA LYS A 1017 -39.60 -54.78 -16.50
C LYS A 1017 -38.85 -53.59 -17.16
N GLN A 1018 -37.57 -53.50 -16.94
CA GLN A 1018 -36.64 -52.96 -17.95
C GLN A 1018 -35.26 -53.57 -17.74
#